data_9dfeea3d8d8ade9ce0472fc67e3377a3
#
_entry.id   9dfeea3d8d8ade9ce0472fc67e3377a3
#
_cell.length_a   1.000
_cell.length_b   1.000
_cell.length_c   1.000
_cell.angle_alpha   90.00
_cell.angle_beta   90.00
_cell.angle_gamma   90.00
#
_symmetry.space_group_name_H-M   'P 1'
#
loop_
_entity.id
_entity.type
_entity.pdbx_description
1 polymer ?
#
loop_
_entity_poly.entity_id
_entity_poly.type
_entity_poly.pdbx_seq_one_letter_code
_entity_poly.pdbx_strand_id
1 'polypeptide(L)'
;MSALTKIFGTHSDRELKRITPLVDKVESYRDEMKALSDEELRGKTKEYKERLEKGETLDDLLPEAYATVREAASRVLGMEHYRVQIIGGIILHQGRIAEMKTGEGKTLVSTLPAYLNALEGKGVYIVTVNDYLAKRDSEWMGKVHEFLGLTVGVVLNDMSNDERRDAYNCDITYITNNELGFDYLRDNMVIYKEQLVQRGLHYAIIDEVDSVLIDEARTPLIISGQSGKSTKLYEACDILAQQLTRGEDVPEYSKMDAIMGIEQEETGDFIVNEKDKLVNLTQQGVEKVEKFFHIDNLADPENLEIQHNVILALRAHYLMFRDQDYVVKEDQVMIVDEFTGRIMPGRRYSDGLHQAIEAKEHVKVKRESKTLATITFQNFFNKFEKKAGMTGTALTEEKEFRDIYGMDVIEIPTNRPIARIDHQDAVYKTKKEKFKAVVEGVKEVHEKGQPVLVGTITIETSELISGMLKREGIPHTVLNAKFHEQEAEIVAQAGQHGAVTIATNMAGRGTDIKLDEDAREAGGLKIIGTERHESRRIDNQLRGRAGRQGDPGESQFFISLEDDLMRLFGSERLMSVFNALGVPEGEQIQHKMLTSAIEKAQEKIEYNNYGIRKNLLEYDQVNNDQREIIYKERMSVLNGDSMRDAIFKMIQEQVEKSVDTCISNEIPREEWNLNELNEILLPVIPLEPVTEKNIEDIKDVKELKQHLKEQAVLLYEAKETEFPEIEQFRELERVVLLKVIDRKWMDHIDDMDQLRQGIGLQAYGQRDPLVEYKMAGFDMFDEMIAGIQEDTIRLLYHVQVEQKVEREQVAKVTGTNKDESAAKAPKKREHAKVYPNDPCPCGSGKKYKQCCGRKVV
;
A
#
# COMPACT_ATOMS: atom_id res chain seq x y z
N MET A 1 -31.73 4.67 -14.27
CA MET A 1 -32.31 5.27 -13.05
C MET A 1 -33.73 4.76 -12.85
N SER A 2 -34.06 4.25 -11.64
CA SER A 2 -35.40 3.75 -11.34
C SER A 2 -36.41 4.89 -11.29
N ALA A 3 -37.71 4.58 -11.48
CA ALA A 3 -38.76 5.59 -11.39
C ALA A 3 -38.79 6.30 -10.02
N LEU A 4 -38.36 5.62 -8.97
CA LEU A 4 -38.25 6.17 -7.60
C LEU A 4 -37.17 7.24 -7.49
N THR A 5 -36.01 7.07 -8.16
CA THR A 5 -34.94 8.06 -8.16
C THR A 5 -35.31 9.35 -8.91
N LYS A 6 -36.23 9.27 -9.90
CA LYS A 6 -36.74 10.47 -10.58
C LYS A 6 -37.68 11.32 -9.72
N ILE A 7 -38.35 10.72 -8.74
CA ILE A 7 -39.32 11.42 -7.86
C ILE A 7 -38.62 11.93 -6.58
N PHE A 8 -37.77 11.12 -5.96
CA PHE A 8 -37.18 11.40 -4.66
C PHE A 8 -35.71 11.92 -4.71
N GLY A 9 -35.11 12.03 -5.89
CA GLY A 9 -33.69 12.33 -6.08
C GLY A 9 -32.77 11.18 -5.65
N THR A 10 -31.49 11.36 -5.94
CA THR A 10 -30.40 10.44 -5.50
C THR A 10 -30.14 10.63 -3.99
N HIS A 11 -29.29 9.78 -3.42
CA HIS A 11 -28.77 9.98 -2.06
C HIS A 11 -28.02 11.31 -1.98
N SER A 12 -27.15 11.59 -2.94
CA SER A 12 -26.41 12.84 -3.03
C SER A 12 -27.34 14.07 -3.11
N ASP A 13 -28.41 14.04 -3.91
CA ASP A 13 -29.36 15.16 -4.01
C ASP A 13 -30.01 15.51 -2.68
N ARG A 14 -30.33 14.53 -1.86
CA ARG A 14 -30.93 14.73 -0.53
C ARG A 14 -29.92 15.33 0.46
N GLU A 15 -28.72 14.83 0.46
CA GLU A 15 -27.66 15.34 1.31
C GLU A 15 -27.25 16.78 0.93
N LEU A 16 -27.17 17.08 -0.37
CA LEU A 16 -26.91 18.45 -0.84
C LEU A 16 -27.98 19.42 -0.36
N LYS A 17 -29.27 19.04 -0.40
CA LYS A 17 -30.35 19.85 0.16
C LYS A 17 -30.21 20.08 1.66
N ARG A 18 -29.71 19.08 2.39
CA ARG A 18 -29.46 19.16 3.84
C ARG A 18 -28.30 20.10 4.17
N ILE A 19 -27.26 20.11 3.33
CA ILE A 19 -26.07 20.94 3.51
C ILE A 19 -26.29 22.39 3.06
N THR A 20 -27.18 22.62 2.10
CA THR A 20 -27.45 23.96 1.52
C THR A 20 -27.64 25.08 2.55
N PRO A 21 -28.42 24.93 3.64
CA PRO A 21 -28.57 26.00 4.63
C PRO A 21 -27.25 26.38 5.32
N LEU A 22 -26.35 25.39 5.51
CA LEU A 22 -25.03 25.62 6.09
C LEU A 22 -24.12 26.39 5.12
N VAL A 23 -24.21 26.08 3.83
CA VAL A 23 -23.50 26.83 2.79
C VAL A 23 -23.98 28.26 2.73
N ASP A 24 -25.30 28.50 2.80
CA ASP A 24 -25.88 29.83 2.81
C ASP A 24 -25.39 30.63 4.03
N LYS A 25 -25.22 29.98 5.17
CA LYS A 25 -24.64 30.59 6.37
C LYS A 25 -23.17 30.96 6.17
N VAL A 26 -22.35 30.11 5.54
CA VAL A 26 -20.97 30.47 5.19
C VAL A 26 -20.92 31.69 4.28
N GLU A 27 -21.78 31.73 3.27
CA GLU A 27 -21.85 32.86 2.33
C GLU A 27 -22.30 34.15 2.99
N SER A 28 -23.16 34.09 4.03
CA SER A 28 -23.60 35.27 4.77
C SER A 28 -22.47 36.00 5.50
N TYR A 29 -21.39 35.32 5.88
CA TYR A 29 -20.22 35.95 6.52
C TYR A 29 -19.23 36.58 5.53
N ARG A 30 -19.46 36.47 4.20
CA ARG A 30 -18.53 36.92 3.18
C ARG A 30 -18.15 38.38 3.31
N ASP A 31 -19.15 39.28 3.42
CA ASP A 31 -18.91 40.71 3.45
C ASP A 31 -18.27 41.15 4.78
N GLU A 32 -18.59 40.46 5.86
CA GLU A 32 -17.96 40.67 7.17
C GLU A 32 -16.47 40.35 7.10
N MET A 33 -16.10 39.18 6.62
CA MET A 33 -14.69 38.74 6.50
C MET A 33 -13.92 39.67 5.54
N LYS A 34 -14.54 40.07 4.46
CA LYS A 34 -13.95 41.00 3.48
C LYS A 34 -13.63 42.38 4.05
N ALA A 35 -14.41 42.83 5.03
CA ALA A 35 -14.20 44.11 5.69
C ALA A 35 -13.06 44.13 6.71
N LEU A 36 -12.59 42.97 7.16
CA LEU A 36 -11.50 42.81 8.13
C LEU A 36 -10.15 43.18 7.48
N SER A 37 -9.27 43.79 8.26
CA SER A 37 -7.87 43.94 7.91
C SER A 37 -7.14 42.58 7.95
N ASP A 38 -5.92 42.48 7.39
CA ASP A 38 -5.13 41.30 7.43
C ASP A 38 -4.81 40.80 8.85
N GLU A 39 -4.55 41.76 9.76
CA GLU A 39 -4.28 41.49 11.17
C GLU A 39 -5.52 40.93 11.89
N GLU A 40 -6.68 41.52 11.63
CA GLU A 40 -7.95 41.08 12.21
C GLU A 40 -8.34 39.71 11.68
N LEU A 41 -8.14 39.43 10.37
CA LEU A 41 -8.42 38.16 9.75
C LEU A 41 -7.51 37.05 10.32
N ARG A 42 -6.21 37.32 10.52
CA ARG A 42 -5.27 36.43 11.22
C ARG A 42 -5.67 36.18 12.67
N GLY A 43 -6.18 37.23 13.34
CA GLY A 43 -6.65 37.18 14.73
C GLY A 43 -7.81 36.21 14.93
N LYS A 44 -8.61 35.92 13.89
CA LYS A 44 -9.71 34.95 13.93
C LYS A 44 -9.29 33.56 14.35
N THR A 45 -8.11 33.08 13.93
CA THR A 45 -7.59 31.78 14.35
C THR A 45 -7.44 31.65 15.86
N LYS A 46 -6.93 32.71 16.52
CA LYS A 46 -6.81 32.74 17.98
C LYS A 46 -8.19 32.79 18.64
N GLU A 47 -9.09 33.59 18.11
CA GLU A 47 -10.47 33.69 18.61
C GLU A 47 -11.19 32.35 18.54
N TYR A 48 -11.06 31.60 17.42
CA TYR A 48 -11.67 30.29 17.28
C TYR A 48 -11.08 29.25 18.24
N LYS A 49 -9.76 29.22 18.43
CA LYS A 49 -9.12 28.37 19.43
C LYS A 49 -9.63 28.63 20.84
N GLU A 50 -9.78 29.91 21.22
CA GLU A 50 -10.33 30.29 22.53
C GLU A 50 -11.83 29.93 22.69
N ARG A 51 -12.62 29.95 21.61
CA ARG A 51 -14.02 29.50 21.61
C ARG A 51 -14.14 27.99 21.76
N LEU A 52 -13.26 27.23 21.13
CA LEU A 52 -13.16 25.77 21.32
C LEU A 52 -12.81 25.42 22.78
N GLU A 53 -11.85 26.13 23.39
CA GLU A 53 -11.51 25.95 24.80
C GLU A 53 -12.68 26.26 25.74
N LYS A 54 -13.60 27.16 25.35
CA LYS A 54 -14.83 27.48 26.08
C LYS A 54 -15.97 26.49 25.85
N GLY A 55 -15.78 25.49 24.98
CA GLY A 55 -16.71 24.39 24.75
C GLY A 55 -17.60 24.53 23.51
N GLU A 56 -17.33 25.46 22.59
CA GLU A 56 -17.95 25.45 21.29
C GLU A 56 -17.39 24.29 20.45
N THR A 57 -18.17 23.79 19.50
CA THR A 57 -17.76 22.67 18.63
C THR A 57 -17.20 23.19 17.30
N LEU A 58 -16.48 22.33 16.57
CA LEU A 58 -16.05 22.64 15.21
C LEU A 58 -17.22 22.92 14.28
N ASP A 59 -18.35 22.25 14.47
CA ASP A 59 -19.56 22.46 13.68
C ASP A 59 -20.17 23.85 13.92
N ASP A 60 -20.08 24.38 15.14
CA ASP A 60 -20.53 25.75 15.46
C ASP A 60 -19.66 26.80 14.78
N LEU A 61 -18.34 26.56 14.74
CA LEU A 61 -17.36 27.46 14.14
C LEU A 61 -17.31 27.37 12.62
N LEU A 62 -17.74 26.26 12.00
CA LEU A 62 -17.60 25.97 10.60
C LEU A 62 -17.99 27.11 9.67
N PRO A 63 -19.17 27.79 9.83
CA PRO A 63 -19.57 28.85 8.90
C PRO A 63 -18.60 30.04 8.88
N GLU A 64 -18.18 30.51 10.07
CA GLU A 64 -17.24 31.62 10.19
C GLU A 64 -15.83 31.22 9.73
N ALA A 65 -15.36 30.05 10.15
CA ALA A 65 -14.03 29.52 9.79
C ALA A 65 -13.89 29.36 8.27
N TYR A 66 -14.91 28.80 7.61
CA TYR A 66 -14.88 28.64 6.15
C TYR A 66 -14.91 30.00 5.42
N ALA A 67 -15.68 30.95 5.90
CA ALA A 67 -15.68 32.33 5.37
C ALA A 67 -14.30 32.98 5.54
N THR A 68 -13.62 32.77 6.68
CA THR A 68 -12.26 33.24 6.95
C THR A 68 -11.26 32.67 5.97
N VAL A 69 -11.27 31.34 5.74
CA VAL A 69 -10.38 30.65 4.76
C VAL A 69 -10.66 31.15 3.34
N ARG A 70 -11.94 31.31 2.99
CA ARG A 70 -12.35 31.79 1.66
C ARG A 70 -11.76 33.17 1.37
N GLU A 71 -11.83 34.08 2.33
CA GLU A 71 -11.27 35.42 2.22
C GLU A 71 -9.73 35.39 2.18
N ALA A 72 -9.10 34.59 3.06
CA ALA A 72 -7.66 34.41 3.05
C ALA A 72 -7.15 33.84 1.70
N ALA A 73 -7.83 32.87 1.14
CA ALA A 73 -7.49 32.30 -0.19
C ALA A 73 -7.64 33.36 -1.30
N SER A 74 -8.66 34.19 -1.21
CA SER A 74 -8.85 35.32 -2.16
C SER A 74 -7.71 36.32 -2.10
N ARG A 75 -7.24 36.70 -0.88
CA ARG A 75 -6.14 37.64 -0.71
C ARG A 75 -4.78 37.07 -1.10
N VAL A 76 -4.50 35.83 -0.68
CA VAL A 76 -3.17 35.23 -0.82
C VAL A 76 -2.95 34.60 -2.20
N LEU A 77 -3.97 33.92 -2.71
CA LEU A 77 -3.89 33.16 -3.97
C LEU A 77 -4.63 33.84 -5.14
N GLY A 78 -5.45 34.85 -4.87
CA GLY A 78 -6.35 35.44 -5.88
C GLY A 78 -7.51 34.49 -6.24
N MET A 79 -7.79 33.46 -5.43
CA MET A 79 -8.79 32.45 -5.67
C MET A 79 -9.85 32.44 -4.57
N GLU A 80 -11.07 32.77 -4.94
CA GLU A 80 -12.21 32.66 -4.03
C GLU A 80 -12.93 31.36 -4.24
N HIS A 81 -13.26 30.63 -3.15
CA HIS A 81 -13.96 29.35 -3.23
C HIS A 81 -15.37 29.52 -3.83
N TYR A 82 -15.69 28.68 -4.79
CA TYR A 82 -17.03 28.58 -5.33
C TYR A 82 -18.00 27.91 -4.35
N ARG A 83 -19.29 28.13 -4.53
CA ARG A 83 -20.33 27.48 -3.71
C ARG A 83 -20.19 25.95 -3.67
N VAL A 84 -19.93 25.32 -4.82
CA VAL A 84 -19.71 23.86 -4.93
C VAL A 84 -18.48 23.40 -4.16
N GLN A 85 -17.45 24.24 -4.05
CA GLN A 85 -16.24 23.95 -3.30
C GLN A 85 -16.49 24.04 -1.77
N ILE A 86 -17.33 24.96 -1.33
CA ILE A 86 -17.77 25.04 0.08
C ILE A 86 -18.52 23.76 0.45
N ILE A 87 -19.43 23.28 -0.42
CA ILE A 87 -20.14 22.01 -0.25
C ILE A 87 -19.10 20.86 -0.09
N GLY A 88 -18.11 20.81 -0.96
CA GLY A 88 -17.02 19.82 -0.88
C GLY A 88 -16.30 19.85 0.45
N GLY A 89 -15.93 21.03 0.93
CA GLY A 89 -15.29 21.22 2.22
C GLY A 89 -16.15 20.73 3.40
N ILE A 90 -17.47 20.96 3.37
CA ILE A 90 -18.40 20.48 4.41
C ILE A 90 -18.47 18.96 4.41
N ILE A 91 -18.56 18.32 3.23
CA ILE A 91 -18.59 16.86 3.09
C ILE A 91 -17.31 16.24 3.64
N LEU A 92 -16.15 16.83 3.32
CA LEU A 92 -14.86 16.39 3.85
C LEU A 92 -14.81 16.54 5.38
N HIS A 93 -15.28 17.67 5.92
CA HIS A 93 -15.35 17.85 7.38
C HIS A 93 -16.23 16.78 8.05
N GLN A 94 -17.28 16.31 7.39
CA GLN A 94 -18.16 15.24 7.90
C GLN A 94 -17.53 13.84 7.84
N GLY A 95 -16.28 13.70 7.38
CA GLY A 95 -15.61 12.37 7.25
C GLY A 95 -16.15 11.54 6.08
N ARG A 96 -16.58 12.17 5.01
CA ARG A 96 -17.19 11.55 3.84
C ARG A 96 -16.34 11.78 2.59
N ILE A 97 -16.71 11.15 1.48
CA ILE A 97 -16.02 11.32 0.20
C ILE A 97 -16.76 12.35 -0.66
N ALA A 98 -16.04 13.42 -1.02
CA ALA A 98 -16.48 14.43 -1.96
C ALA A 98 -16.12 14.01 -3.39
N GLU A 99 -17.08 13.51 -4.18
CA GLU A 99 -16.86 13.31 -5.60
C GLU A 99 -17.03 14.61 -6.35
N MET A 100 -15.92 15.26 -6.69
CA MET A 100 -15.85 16.46 -7.49
C MET A 100 -15.15 16.17 -8.80
N LYS A 101 -15.77 16.46 -9.92
CA LYS A 101 -15.18 16.19 -11.23
C LYS A 101 -13.78 16.83 -11.36
N THR A 102 -12.94 16.23 -12.18
CA THR A 102 -11.57 16.71 -12.41
C THR A 102 -11.60 18.16 -12.88
N GLY A 103 -10.70 19.01 -12.37
CA GLY A 103 -10.68 20.45 -12.70
C GLY A 103 -11.60 21.33 -11.87
N GLU A 104 -12.35 20.79 -10.89
CA GLU A 104 -13.21 21.60 -9.99
C GLU A 104 -12.44 22.21 -8.80
N GLY A 105 -11.11 22.07 -8.75
CA GLY A 105 -10.25 22.70 -7.75
C GLY A 105 -10.27 22.01 -6.39
N LYS A 106 -10.24 20.67 -6.35
CA LYS A 106 -10.20 19.86 -5.13
C LYS A 106 -9.10 20.27 -4.17
N THR A 107 -7.91 20.61 -4.67
CA THR A 107 -6.77 21.07 -3.87
C THR A 107 -7.13 22.33 -3.04
N LEU A 108 -7.87 23.26 -3.62
CA LEU A 108 -8.35 24.46 -2.91
C LEU A 108 -9.43 24.09 -1.88
N VAL A 109 -10.31 23.13 -2.21
CA VAL A 109 -11.38 22.66 -1.29
C VAL A 109 -10.80 22.11 0.01
N SER A 110 -9.69 21.37 -0.06
CA SER A 110 -9.06 20.75 1.13
C SER A 110 -8.62 21.78 2.17
N THR A 111 -8.39 23.03 1.78
CA THR A 111 -7.98 24.10 2.71
C THR A 111 -9.06 24.41 3.75
N LEU A 112 -10.34 24.28 3.39
CA LEU A 112 -11.47 24.56 4.27
C LEU A 112 -11.53 23.61 5.48
N PRO A 113 -11.66 22.28 5.29
CA PRO A 113 -11.69 21.34 6.40
C PRO A 113 -10.33 21.20 7.10
N ALA A 114 -9.21 21.39 6.39
CA ALA A 114 -7.89 21.35 6.99
C ALA A 114 -7.72 22.44 8.03
N TYR A 115 -8.04 23.69 7.68
CA TYR A 115 -8.00 24.81 8.62
C TYR A 115 -8.89 24.57 9.85
N LEU A 116 -10.16 24.23 9.62
CA LEU A 116 -11.13 24.05 10.70
C LEU A 116 -10.68 22.97 11.70
N ASN A 117 -10.25 21.81 11.21
CA ASN A 117 -9.85 20.69 12.09
C ASN A 117 -8.46 20.92 12.72
N ALA A 118 -7.59 21.73 12.10
CA ALA A 118 -6.29 22.08 12.67
C ALA A 118 -6.43 22.99 13.91
N LEU A 119 -7.56 23.68 14.11
CA LEU A 119 -7.81 24.50 15.28
C LEU A 119 -7.77 23.69 16.61
N GLU A 120 -8.07 22.39 16.57
CA GLU A 120 -7.95 21.51 17.75
C GLU A 120 -6.50 21.22 18.17
N GLY A 121 -5.51 21.53 17.33
CA GLY A 121 -4.10 21.27 17.63
C GLY A 121 -3.66 19.82 17.61
N LYS A 122 -4.53 18.89 17.19
CA LYS A 122 -4.27 17.45 17.14
C LYS A 122 -3.58 16.98 15.87
N GLY A 123 -3.49 17.81 14.84
CA GLY A 123 -2.87 17.51 13.55
C GLY A 123 -3.83 17.06 12.47
N VAL A 124 -3.64 17.65 11.30
CA VAL A 124 -4.36 17.29 10.07
C VAL A 124 -3.36 16.82 9.04
N TYR A 125 -3.66 15.70 8.42
CA TYR A 125 -2.85 15.10 7.37
C TYR A 125 -3.55 15.26 6.02
N ILE A 126 -2.87 15.89 5.05
CA ILE A 126 -3.32 15.92 3.65
C ILE A 126 -2.50 14.89 2.89
N VAL A 127 -3.16 13.79 2.55
CA VAL A 127 -2.52 12.62 1.96
C VAL A 127 -2.65 12.66 0.45
N THR A 128 -1.53 12.54 -0.27
CA THR A 128 -1.45 12.55 -1.72
C THR A 128 -0.81 11.27 -2.25
N VAL A 129 -0.80 11.09 -3.57
CA VAL A 129 -0.27 9.87 -4.21
C VAL A 129 1.23 9.92 -4.53
N ASN A 130 1.88 11.08 -4.49
CA ASN A 130 3.32 11.20 -4.76
C ASN A 130 3.93 12.47 -4.15
N ASP A 131 5.26 12.47 -4.00
CA ASP A 131 6.04 13.55 -3.40
C ASP A 131 5.92 14.89 -4.14
N TYR A 132 5.80 14.85 -5.47
CA TYR A 132 5.63 16.06 -6.27
C TYR A 132 4.35 16.82 -5.87
N LEU A 133 3.22 16.10 -5.75
CA LEU A 133 1.95 16.70 -5.35
C LEU A 133 2.01 17.17 -3.90
N ALA A 134 2.58 16.37 -2.99
CA ALA A 134 2.72 16.76 -1.59
C ALA A 134 3.51 18.08 -1.46
N LYS A 135 4.63 18.20 -2.15
CA LYS A 135 5.46 19.41 -2.16
C LYS A 135 4.76 20.60 -2.81
N ARG A 136 4.21 20.41 -4.02
CA ARG A 136 3.51 21.48 -4.77
C ARG A 136 2.35 22.05 -3.95
N ASP A 137 1.53 21.14 -3.40
CA ASP A 137 0.30 21.56 -2.72
C ASP A 137 0.59 22.17 -1.35
N SER A 138 1.63 21.71 -0.64
CA SER A 138 2.09 22.35 0.60
C SER A 138 2.63 23.78 0.34
N GLU A 139 3.44 23.97 -0.72
CA GLU A 139 3.97 25.28 -1.08
C GLU A 139 2.90 26.25 -1.61
N TRP A 140 1.86 25.73 -2.24
CA TRP A 140 0.79 26.55 -2.83
C TRP A 140 -0.33 26.82 -1.85
N MET A 141 -0.98 25.80 -1.29
CA MET A 141 -2.09 25.96 -0.35
C MET A 141 -1.61 26.32 1.06
N GLY A 142 -0.39 25.91 1.42
CA GLY A 142 0.22 26.24 2.71
C GLY A 142 0.25 27.73 2.98
N LYS A 143 0.41 28.58 1.95
CA LYS A 143 0.37 30.03 2.08
C LYS A 143 -0.92 30.55 2.72
N VAL A 144 -2.05 29.91 2.47
CA VAL A 144 -3.35 30.29 3.08
C VAL A 144 -3.34 29.99 4.57
N HIS A 145 -2.84 28.81 4.94
CA HIS A 145 -2.78 28.38 6.34
C HIS A 145 -1.77 29.18 7.15
N GLU A 146 -0.58 29.43 6.57
CA GLU A 146 0.45 30.27 7.19
C GLU A 146 -0.02 31.72 7.34
N PHE A 147 -0.74 32.26 6.34
CA PHE A 147 -1.35 33.59 6.46
C PHE A 147 -2.31 33.65 7.64
N LEU A 148 -3.05 32.60 7.90
CA LEU A 148 -3.97 32.52 9.05
C LEU A 148 -3.28 32.12 10.37
N GLY A 149 -1.95 31.93 10.37
CA GLY A 149 -1.16 31.68 11.57
C GLY A 149 -1.07 30.22 11.99
N LEU A 150 -1.36 29.28 11.07
CA LEU A 150 -1.11 27.85 11.26
C LEU A 150 0.25 27.44 10.66
N THR A 151 0.85 26.42 11.25
CA THR A 151 2.10 25.83 10.75
C THR A 151 1.81 24.73 9.72
N VAL A 152 2.62 24.70 8.66
CA VAL A 152 2.50 23.71 7.58
C VAL A 152 3.81 22.95 7.40
N GLY A 153 3.73 21.63 7.39
CA GLY A 153 4.86 20.74 7.14
C GLY A 153 4.62 19.88 5.89
N VAL A 154 5.70 19.40 5.32
CA VAL A 154 5.67 18.39 4.24
C VAL A 154 6.64 17.28 4.58
N VAL A 155 6.22 16.03 4.39
CA VAL A 155 7.06 14.85 4.55
C VAL A 155 7.31 14.24 3.18
N LEU A 156 8.59 14.14 2.82
CA LEU A 156 9.07 13.57 1.56
C LEU A 156 9.99 12.37 1.84
N ASN A 157 10.20 11.56 0.83
CA ASN A 157 10.97 10.31 0.96
C ASN A 157 12.41 10.51 1.47
N ASP A 158 13.09 11.56 1.02
CA ASP A 158 14.52 11.79 1.32
C ASP A 158 14.79 12.49 2.66
N MET A 159 13.77 12.76 3.49
CA MET A 159 13.92 13.49 4.75
C MET A 159 14.45 12.61 5.88
N SER A 160 15.28 13.20 6.73
CA SER A 160 15.75 12.60 7.98
C SER A 160 14.61 12.49 9.01
N ASN A 161 14.79 11.65 10.05
CA ASN A 161 13.80 11.49 11.11
C ASN A 161 13.51 12.80 11.87
N ASP A 162 14.51 13.64 12.06
CA ASP A 162 14.32 14.93 12.77
C ASP A 162 13.48 15.90 11.92
N GLU A 163 13.77 16.01 10.63
CA GLU A 163 12.97 16.82 9.70
C GLU A 163 11.53 16.28 9.58
N ARG A 164 11.35 14.95 9.55
CA ARG A 164 10.00 14.32 9.56
C ARG A 164 9.26 14.69 10.84
N ARG A 165 9.90 14.58 12.00
CA ARG A 165 9.29 14.90 13.30
C ARG A 165 8.84 16.37 13.33
N ASP A 166 9.65 17.30 12.86
CA ASP A 166 9.30 18.71 12.80
C ASP A 166 8.10 18.94 11.87
N ALA A 167 8.06 18.25 10.72
CA ALA A 167 6.93 18.34 9.80
C ALA A 167 5.63 17.73 10.37
N TYR A 168 5.72 16.59 11.07
CA TYR A 168 4.56 15.99 11.74
C TYR A 168 4.02 16.85 12.91
N ASN A 169 4.86 17.62 13.54
CA ASN A 169 4.45 18.53 14.63
C ASN A 169 3.78 19.83 14.15
N CYS A 170 3.77 20.08 12.85
CA CYS A 170 2.99 21.20 12.29
C CYS A 170 1.49 20.97 12.42
N ASP A 171 0.69 22.04 12.41
CA ASP A 171 -0.78 21.95 12.47
C ASP A 171 -1.36 21.15 11.31
N ILE A 172 -0.78 21.30 10.11
CA ILE A 172 -1.16 20.61 8.87
C ILE A 172 0.08 20.01 8.23
N THR A 173 0.01 18.72 7.90
CA THR A 173 1.13 17.97 7.28
C THR A 173 0.70 17.39 5.93
N TYR A 174 1.41 17.76 4.88
CA TYR A 174 1.27 17.15 3.54
C TYR A 174 2.22 15.96 3.44
N ILE A 175 1.71 14.84 2.93
CA ILE A 175 2.47 13.59 2.91
C ILE A 175 1.93 12.63 1.86
N THR A 176 2.76 11.69 1.38
CA THR A 176 2.26 10.59 0.55
C THR A 176 1.67 9.47 1.41
N ASN A 177 0.72 8.75 0.84
CA ASN A 177 0.09 7.59 1.48
C ASN A 177 1.11 6.53 1.90
N ASN A 178 2.14 6.28 1.08
CA ASN A 178 3.18 5.31 1.34
C ASN A 178 4.07 5.73 2.52
N GLU A 179 4.61 6.95 2.50
CA GLU A 179 5.49 7.44 3.58
C GLU A 179 4.76 7.51 4.92
N LEU A 180 3.49 7.94 4.90
CA LEU A 180 2.67 7.99 6.11
C LEU A 180 2.50 6.61 6.76
N GLY A 181 2.24 5.58 5.96
CA GLY A 181 2.11 4.22 6.44
C GLY A 181 3.45 3.58 6.81
N PHE A 182 4.54 3.87 6.08
CA PHE A 182 5.87 3.39 6.45
C PHE A 182 6.39 4.05 7.72
N ASP A 183 6.13 5.34 7.93
CA ASP A 183 6.50 6.00 9.18
C ASP A 183 5.74 5.41 10.38
N TYR A 184 4.46 5.04 10.20
CA TYR A 184 3.73 4.29 11.22
C TYR A 184 4.40 2.95 11.55
N LEU A 185 4.82 2.20 10.56
CA LEU A 185 5.52 0.92 10.79
C LEU A 185 6.90 1.15 11.41
N ARG A 186 7.66 2.15 10.95
CA ARG A 186 8.98 2.52 11.49
C ARG A 186 8.89 2.93 12.97
N ASP A 187 7.91 3.74 13.32
CA ASP A 187 7.66 4.18 14.71
C ASP A 187 7.38 2.99 15.64
N ASN A 188 6.74 1.94 15.12
CA ASN A 188 6.53 0.72 15.89
C ASN A 188 7.74 -0.22 15.93
N MET A 189 8.89 0.18 15.36
CA MET A 189 10.15 -0.56 15.39
C MET A 189 11.27 0.22 16.09
N VAL A 190 11.05 1.44 16.55
CA VAL A 190 12.04 2.26 17.25
C VAL A 190 12.28 1.71 18.65
N ILE A 191 13.50 1.90 19.17
CA ILE A 191 13.91 1.40 20.49
C ILE A 191 13.95 2.49 21.57
N TYR A 192 13.87 3.76 21.16
CA TYR A 192 13.79 4.91 22.06
C TYR A 192 12.62 5.81 21.68
N LYS A 193 11.94 6.38 22.66
CA LYS A 193 10.78 7.26 22.48
C LYS A 193 11.11 8.50 21.62
N GLU A 194 12.31 9.02 21.76
CA GLU A 194 12.81 10.19 21.03
C GLU A 194 12.97 9.92 19.52
N GLN A 195 12.97 8.66 19.10
CA GLN A 195 13.04 8.27 17.70
C GLN A 195 11.68 8.29 17.00
N LEU A 196 10.58 8.35 17.75
CA LEU A 196 9.24 8.48 17.17
C LEU A 196 9.14 9.76 16.35
N VAL A 197 8.58 9.66 15.16
CA VAL A 197 8.39 10.79 14.25
C VAL A 197 6.95 11.24 14.18
N GLN A 198 5.99 10.30 14.22
CA GLN A 198 4.57 10.62 14.13
C GLN A 198 4.01 11.07 15.48
N ARG A 199 3.00 11.93 15.41
CA ARG A 199 2.06 12.17 16.50
C ARG A 199 0.76 11.37 16.23
N GLY A 200 -0.29 11.53 17.00
CA GLY A 200 -1.54 10.79 16.83
C GLY A 200 -2.15 10.89 15.42
N LEU A 201 -2.89 9.86 15.02
CA LEU A 201 -3.59 9.78 13.75
C LEU A 201 -5.00 10.37 13.89
N HIS A 202 -5.11 11.71 13.93
CA HIS A 202 -6.37 12.39 14.21
C HIS A 202 -7.26 12.53 12.98
N TYR A 203 -6.87 13.36 11.99
CA TYR A 203 -7.70 13.60 10.81
C TYR A 203 -6.89 13.49 9.51
N ALA A 204 -7.35 12.63 8.59
CA ALA A 204 -6.79 12.49 7.26
C ALA A 204 -7.75 12.98 6.18
N ILE A 205 -7.27 13.86 5.31
CA ILE A 205 -7.91 14.26 4.06
C ILE A 205 -7.14 13.59 2.93
N ILE A 206 -7.76 12.62 2.25
CA ILE A 206 -7.10 11.79 1.23
C ILE A 206 -7.45 12.35 -0.14
N ASP A 207 -6.47 12.93 -0.83
CA ASP A 207 -6.63 13.33 -2.23
C ASP A 207 -6.49 12.13 -3.16
N GLU A 208 -7.26 12.11 -4.24
CA GLU A 208 -7.38 10.97 -5.14
C GLU A 208 -7.65 9.66 -4.35
N VAL A 209 -8.64 9.71 -3.45
CA VAL A 209 -8.97 8.64 -2.48
C VAL A 209 -9.20 7.28 -3.12
N ASP A 210 -9.71 7.24 -4.34
CA ASP A 210 -9.90 6.03 -5.13
C ASP A 210 -8.56 5.39 -5.55
N SER A 211 -7.53 6.18 -5.81
CA SER A 211 -6.19 5.65 -6.04
C SER A 211 -5.61 5.03 -4.79
N VAL A 212 -5.65 5.78 -3.69
CA VAL A 212 -5.02 5.38 -2.43
C VAL A 212 -5.72 4.17 -1.82
N LEU A 213 -7.06 4.20 -1.73
CA LEU A 213 -7.82 3.20 -0.98
C LEU A 213 -8.38 2.04 -1.83
N ILE A 214 -8.32 2.14 -3.15
CA ILE A 214 -8.78 1.07 -4.05
C ILE A 214 -7.62 0.51 -4.86
N ASP A 215 -6.91 1.34 -5.66
CA ASP A 215 -5.88 0.83 -6.58
C ASP A 215 -4.65 0.32 -5.81
N GLU A 216 -4.10 1.14 -4.93
CA GLU A 216 -2.90 0.81 -4.16
C GLU A 216 -3.18 -0.15 -2.99
N ALA A 217 -4.44 -0.25 -2.56
CA ALA A 217 -4.86 -1.12 -1.46
C ALA A 217 -4.93 -2.62 -1.83
N ARG A 218 -4.47 -3.02 -3.01
CA ARG A 218 -4.34 -4.43 -3.44
C ARG A 218 -3.18 -5.14 -2.75
N THR A 219 -2.18 -4.40 -2.29
CA THR A 219 -1.00 -4.94 -1.61
C THR A 219 -0.76 -4.21 -0.29
N PRO A 220 -0.37 -4.90 0.79
CA PRO A 220 -0.04 -4.26 2.05
C PRO A 220 1.26 -3.45 1.96
N LEU A 221 1.50 -2.59 2.93
CA LEU A 221 2.80 -1.97 3.19
C LEU A 221 3.67 -2.99 3.92
N ILE A 222 4.89 -3.21 3.45
CA ILE A 222 5.81 -4.21 4.01
C ILE A 222 7.19 -3.56 4.21
N ILE A 223 7.73 -3.68 5.42
CA ILE A 223 9.14 -3.40 5.72
C ILE A 223 9.86 -4.74 5.79
N SER A 224 10.95 -4.88 5.03
CA SER A 224 11.71 -6.10 4.91
C SER A 224 13.12 -5.98 5.50
N GLY A 225 13.62 -7.09 6.04
CA GLY A 225 14.99 -7.27 6.50
C GLY A 225 15.64 -8.51 5.88
N GLN A 226 16.90 -8.78 6.19
CA GLN A 226 17.59 -9.96 5.69
C GLN A 226 17.19 -11.21 6.47
N SER A 227 16.83 -12.27 5.75
CA SER A 227 16.62 -13.61 6.30
C SER A 227 17.95 -14.37 6.45
N GLY A 228 18.00 -15.28 7.42
CA GLY A 228 19.12 -16.20 7.61
C GLY A 228 19.07 -17.48 6.75
N LYS A 229 18.01 -17.68 5.95
CA LYS A 229 17.76 -18.92 5.19
C LYS A 229 18.78 -19.15 4.05
N SER A 230 18.96 -20.44 3.69
CA SER A 230 19.93 -20.87 2.68
C SER A 230 19.43 -20.57 1.26
N THR A 231 20.32 -20.06 0.40
CA THR A 231 20.03 -19.81 -1.02
C THR A 231 20.12 -21.04 -1.92
N LYS A 232 20.71 -22.15 -1.41
CA LYS A 232 20.97 -23.37 -2.20
C LYS A 232 19.70 -24.12 -2.60
N LEU A 233 18.62 -23.99 -1.81
CA LEU A 233 17.36 -24.67 -2.12
C LEU A 233 16.72 -24.12 -3.41
N TYR A 234 16.82 -22.81 -3.66
CA TYR A 234 16.31 -22.18 -4.89
C TYR A 234 17.01 -22.73 -6.15
N GLU A 235 18.34 -22.92 -6.09
CA GLU A 235 19.10 -23.51 -7.21
C GLU A 235 18.70 -24.95 -7.45
N ALA A 236 18.47 -25.74 -6.38
CA ALA A 236 18.02 -27.12 -6.51
C ALA A 236 16.60 -27.21 -7.09
N CYS A 237 15.69 -26.34 -6.67
CA CYS A 237 14.32 -26.27 -7.18
C CYS A 237 14.28 -25.80 -8.64
N ASP A 238 15.18 -24.90 -9.06
CA ASP A 238 15.32 -24.49 -10.46
C ASP A 238 15.71 -25.67 -11.36
N ILE A 239 16.70 -26.47 -10.95
CA ILE A 239 17.13 -27.68 -11.68
C ILE A 239 15.97 -28.67 -11.81
N LEU A 240 15.18 -28.84 -10.75
CA LEU A 240 14.02 -29.72 -10.78
C LEU A 240 12.92 -29.19 -11.70
N ALA A 241 12.60 -27.88 -11.61
CA ALA A 241 11.57 -27.25 -12.44
C ALA A 241 11.82 -27.40 -13.94
N GLN A 242 13.09 -27.43 -14.37
CA GLN A 242 13.46 -27.65 -15.76
C GLN A 242 13.27 -29.13 -16.20
N GLN A 243 13.15 -30.07 -15.26
CA GLN A 243 12.95 -31.49 -15.55
C GLN A 243 11.48 -31.90 -15.54
N LEU A 244 10.62 -31.08 -14.94
CA LEU A 244 9.18 -31.32 -14.86
C LEU A 244 8.49 -30.93 -16.17
N THR A 245 7.47 -31.69 -16.54
CA THR A 245 6.70 -31.49 -17.78
C THR A 245 5.35 -30.83 -17.48
N ARG A 246 5.05 -29.76 -18.22
CA ARG A 246 3.73 -29.07 -18.13
C ARG A 246 2.63 -29.99 -18.66
N GLY A 247 1.53 -30.12 -17.94
CA GLY A 247 0.32 -30.78 -18.42
C GLY A 247 -0.52 -29.85 -19.32
N GLU A 248 -1.54 -30.43 -19.93
CA GLU A 248 -2.49 -29.66 -20.73
C GLU A 248 -3.41 -28.83 -19.83
N ASP A 249 -3.80 -27.63 -20.31
CA ASP A 249 -4.71 -26.75 -19.57
C ASP A 249 -6.09 -27.42 -19.46
N VAL A 250 -6.52 -27.65 -18.24
CA VAL A 250 -7.82 -28.27 -17.96
C VAL A 250 -8.91 -27.21 -18.17
N PRO A 251 -9.92 -27.44 -19.03
CA PRO A 251 -11.03 -26.50 -19.21
C PRO A 251 -11.76 -26.24 -17.89
N GLU A 252 -12.27 -25.01 -17.68
CA GLU A 252 -13.03 -24.66 -16.47
C GLU A 252 -14.14 -25.70 -16.19
N TYR A 253 -14.11 -26.26 -14.99
CA TYR A 253 -15.08 -27.26 -14.52
C TYR A 253 -16.49 -26.66 -14.56
N SER A 254 -17.35 -27.16 -15.47
CA SER A 254 -18.75 -26.81 -15.46
C SER A 254 -19.43 -27.46 -14.26
N LYS A 255 -20.36 -26.76 -13.60
CA LYS A 255 -21.19 -27.34 -12.53
C LYS A 255 -21.89 -28.64 -12.97
N MET A 256 -22.02 -28.85 -14.27
CA MET A 256 -22.64 -30.01 -14.87
C MET A 256 -21.68 -31.22 -14.88
N ASP A 257 -20.38 -30.99 -15.05
CA ASP A 257 -19.35 -32.04 -15.06
C ASP A 257 -19.12 -32.60 -13.64
N ALA A 258 -19.20 -31.72 -12.62
CA ALA A 258 -19.17 -32.13 -11.21
C ALA A 258 -20.36 -32.99 -10.81
N ILE A 259 -21.54 -32.74 -11.38
CA ILE A 259 -22.77 -33.56 -11.13
C ILE A 259 -22.70 -34.91 -11.86
N MET A 260 -21.99 -34.97 -12.99
CA MET A 260 -21.85 -36.20 -13.79
C MET A 260 -20.71 -37.11 -13.31
N GLY A 261 -19.91 -36.69 -12.32
CA GLY A 261 -18.82 -37.51 -11.78
C GLY A 261 -17.72 -37.80 -12.79
N ILE A 262 -17.46 -36.89 -13.71
CA ILE A 262 -16.40 -36.99 -14.70
C ILE A 262 -15.08 -36.63 -14.00
N GLU A 263 -14.29 -37.63 -13.65
CA GLU A 263 -12.91 -37.45 -13.21
C GLU A 263 -12.07 -37.07 -14.44
N GLN A 264 -11.47 -35.87 -14.40
CA GLN A 264 -10.51 -35.47 -15.43
C GLN A 264 -9.15 -36.12 -15.13
N GLU A 265 -8.58 -36.81 -16.10
CA GLU A 265 -7.18 -37.28 -15.99
C GLU A 265 -6.25 -36.06 -16.06
N GLU A 266 -5.59 -35.75 -14.96
CA GLU A 266 -4.52 -34.76 -14.92
C GLU A 266 -3.34 -35.28 -15.74
N THR A 267 -2.91 -34.52 -16.74
CA THR A 267 -1.75 -34.84 -17.58
C THR A 267 -0.53 -34.01 -17.17
N GLY A 268 0.67 -34.63 -17.27
CA GLY A 268 1.92 -33.97 -16.91
C GLY A 268 2.21 -33.90 -15.41
N ASP A 269 3.25 -33.17 -15.03
CA ASP A 269 3.72 -33.07 -13.64
C ASP A 269 3.14 -31.86 -12.91
N PHE A 270 2.71 -30.84 -13.64
CA PHE A 270 2.08 -29.66 -13.09
C PHE A 270 1.17 -28.98 -14.12
N ILE A 271 0.20 -28.23 -13.62
CA ILE A 271 -0.76 -27.46 -14.41
C ILE A 271 -0.57 -25.97 -14.12
N VAL A 272 -0.61 -25.14 -15.16
CA VAL A 272 -0.45 -23.68 -15.07
C VAL A 272 -1.80 -23.02 -15.37
N ASN A 273 -2.32 -22.26 -14.44
CA ASN A 273 -3.47 -21.38 -14.67
C ASN A 273 -2.95 -19.93 -14.89
N GLU A 274 -2.86 -19.52 -16.13
CA GLU A 274 -2.35 -18.20 -16.50
C GLU A 274 -3.28 -17.06 -16.05
N LYS A 275 -4.58 -17.31 -15.97
CA LYS A 275 -5.60 -16.32 -15.56
C LYS A 275 -5.49 -15.96 -14.08
N ASP A 276 -5.26 -16.95 -13.22
CA ASP A 276 -5.15 -16.78 -11.78
C ASP A 276 -3.69 -16.70 -11.32
N LYS A 277 -2.72 -16.78 -12.24
CA LYS A 277 -1.26 -16.80 -12.01
C LYS A 277 -0.85 -17.88 -10.99
N LEU A 278 -1.47 -19.05 -11.06
CA LEU A 278 -1.24 -20.19 -10.18
C LEU A 278 -0.58 -21.36 -10.91
N VAL A 279 0.22 -22.11 -10.16
CA VAL A 279 0.80 -23.37 -10.59
C VAL A 279 0.49 -24.44 -9.55
N ASN A 280 -0.06 -25.55 -9.97
CA ASN A 280 -0.37 -26.69 -9.11
C ASN A 280 0.38 -27.93 -9.57
N LEU A 281 0.99 -28.65 -8.62
CA LEU A 281 1.60 -29.97 -8.89
C LEU A 281 0.49 -31.01 -9.01
N THR A 282 0.64 -31.92 -10.00
CA THR A 282 -0.18 -33.13 -10.09
C THR A 282 0.39 -34.20 -9.18
N GLN A 283 -0.33 -35.30 -9.00
CA GLN A 283 0.18 -36.43 -8.22
C GLN A 283 1.52 -36.99 -8.78
N GLN A 284 1.67 -37.05 -10.11
CA GLN A 284 2.93 -37.44 -10.75
C GLN A 284 4.06 -36.45 -10.44
N GLY A 285 3.73 -35.16 -10.40
CA GLY A 285 4.69 -34.13 -10.04
C GLY A 285 5.14 -34.24 -8.59
N VAL A 286 4.24 -34.49 -7.66
CA VAL A 286 4.55 -34.72 -6.24
C VAL A 286 5.52 -35.88 -6.07
N GLU A 287 5.22 -37.03 -6.70
CA GLU A 287 6.11 -38.22 -6.64
C GLU A 287 7.53 -37.95 -7.19
N LYS A 288 7.64 -37.12 -8.24
CA LYS A 288 8.96 -36.74 -8.78
C LYS A 288 9.71 -35.81 -7.84
N VAL A 289 9.02 -34.86 -7.18
CA VAL A 289 9.59 -33.97 -6.18
C VAL A 289 10.12 -34.78 -4.99
N GLU A 290 9.29 -35.66 -4.43
CA GLU A 290 9.65 -36.55 -3.32
C GLU A 290 10.89 -37.39 -3.64
N LYS A 291 10.93 -37.97 -4.84
CA LYS A 291 12.07 -38.75 -5.31
C LYS A 291 13.35 -37.94 -5.50
N PHE A 292 13.23 -36.70 -5.98
CA PHE A 292 14.39 -35.82 -6.20
C PHE A 292 15.01 -35.36 -4.88
N PHE A 293 14.19 -34.97 -3.90
CA PHE A 293 14.66 -34.51 -2.59
C PHE A 293 14.86 -35.65 -1.57
N HIS A 294 14.56 -36.90 -1.94
CA HIS A 294 14.62 -38.08 -1.06
C HIS A 294 13.80 -37.91 0.21
N ILE A 295 12.57 -37.42 0.08
CA ILE A 295 11.60 -37.28 1.15
C ILE A 295 10.45 -38.27 0.97
N ASP A 296 9.82 -38.67 2.09
CA ASP A 296 8.76 -39.68 2.05
C ASP A 296 7.38 -39.08 1.74
N ASN A 297 7.12 -37.84 2.16
CA ASN A 297 5.85 -37.16 1.94
C ASN A 297 6.05 -35.63 1.83
N LEU A 298 5.69 -35.07 0.70
CA LEU A 298 5.82 -33.61 0.45
C LEU A 298 4.85 -32.76 1.28
N ALA A 299 3.73 -33.37 1.71
CA ALA A 299 2.72 -32.64 2.50
C ALA A 299 3.05 -32.57 4.00
N ASP A 300 4.12 -33.17 4.46
CA ASP A 300 4.52 -33.06 5.86
C ASP A 300 4.97 -31.64 6.21
N PRO A 301 4.67 -31.15 7.43
CA PRO A 301 5.04 -29.79 7.86
C PRO A 301 6.53 -29.48 7.70
N GLU A 302 7.41 -30.45 7.86
CA GLU A 302 8.86 -30.29 7.68
C GLU A 302 9.28 -30.07 6.22
N ASN A 303 8.46 -30.48 5.25
CA ASN A 303 8.74 -30.42 3.82
C ASN A 303 8.01 -29.26 3.10
N LEU A 304 7.20 -28.46 3.81
CA LEU A 304 6.45 -27.35 3.23
C LEU A 304 7.36 -26.31 2.54
N GLU A 305 8.56 -26.08 3.07
CA GLU A 305 9.54 -25.19 2.45
C GLU A 305 9.98 -25.69 1.07
N ILE A 306 10.18 -27.00 0.91
CA ILE A 306 10.53 -27.62 -0.37
C ILE A 306 9.37 -27.46 -1.36
N GLN A 307 8.15 -27.80 -0.94
CA GLN A 307 6.94 -27.67 -1.75
C GLN A 307 6.77 -26.22 -2.25
N HIS A 308 6.89 -25.26 -1.34
CA HIS A 308 6.78 -23.83 -1.66
C HIS A 308 7.83 -23.41 -2.70
N ASN A 309 9.09 -23.73 -2.50
CA ASN A 309 10.17 -23.35 -3.41
C ASN A 309 10.07 -24.01 -4.79
N VAL A 310 9.56 -25.25 -4.88
CA VAL A 310 9.28 -25.90 -6.16
C VAL A 310 8.18 -25.16 -6.92
N ILE A 311 7.09 -24.80 -6.25
CA ILE A 311 6.00 -24.00 -6.85
C ILE A 311 6.53 -22.65 -7.33
N LEU A 312 7.38 -21.99 -6.54
CA LEU A 312 7.99 -20.71 -6.92
C LEU A 312 8.91 -20.84 -8.15
N ALA A 313 9.71 -21.91 -8.21
CA ALA A 313 10.54 -22.18 -9.39
C ALA A 313 9.70 -22.39 -10.65
N LEU A 314 8.61 -23.15 -10.56
CA LEU A 314 7.67 -23.33 -11.67
C LEU A 314 6.97 -22.01 -12.06
N ARG A 315 6.54 -21.22 -11.09
CA ARG A 315 5.98 -19.88 -11.35
C ARG A 315 6.99 -18.96 -12.05
N ALA A 316 8.25 -18.97 -11.61
CA ALA A 316 9.31 -18.19 -12.23
C ALA A 316 9.52 -18.58 -13.70
N HIS A 317 9.44 -19.87 -14.04
CA HIS A 317 9.63 -20.35 -15.41
C HIS A 317 8.44 -20.11 -16.32
N TYR A 318 7.20 -20.26 -15.83
CA TYR A 318 6.01 -20.35 -16.67
C TYR A 318 5.07 -19.14 -16.58
N LEU A 319 5.23 -18.30 -15.55
CA LEU A 319 4.36 -17.13 -15.32
C LEU A 319 5.13 -15.79 -15.22
N MET A 320 6.48 -15.85 -15.21
CA MET A 320 7.31 -14.64 -15.14
C MET A 320 8.22 -14.56 -16.36
N PHE A 321 8.05 -13.54 -17.19
CA PHE A 321 8.74 -13.42 -18.46
C PHE A 321 9.76 -12.27 -18.42
N ARG A 322 10.95 -12.57 -18.93
CA ARG A 322 12.00 -11.57 -19.09
C ARG A 322 11.56 -10.50 -20.08
N ASP A 323 11.95 -9.26 -19.85
CA ASP A 323 11.60 -8.07 -20.61
C ASP A 323 10.10 -7.67 -20.58
N GLN A 324 9.29 -8.39 -19.81
CA GLN A 324 7.89 -8.05 -19.48
C GLN A 324 7.72 -7.79 -18.00
N ASP A 325 7.94 -8.82 -17.17
CA ASP A 325 7.77 -8.74 -15.72
C ASP A 325 9.05 -8.29 -15.00
N TYR A 326 10.20 -8.60 -15.59
CA TYR A 326 11.51 -8.20 -15.05
C TYR A 326 12.55 -8.06 -16.16
N VAL A 327 13.65 -7.37 -15.84
CA VAL A 327 14.84 -7.28 -16.68
C VAL A 327 16.07 -7.71 -15.90
N VAL A 328 17.08 -8.25 -16.61
CA VAL A 328 18.37 -8.57 -16.01
C VAL A 328 19.39 -7.52 -16.45
N LYS A 329 19.95 -6.77 -15.47
CA LYS A 329 20.94 -5.76 -15.72
C LYS A 329 22.01 -5.79 -14.63
N GLU A 330 23.28 -5.71 -15.02
CA GLU A 330 24.43 -5.73 -14.10
C GLU A 330 24.40 -6.94 -13.13
N ASP A 331 24.10 -8.12 -13.66
CA ASP A 331 23.98 -9.38 -12.90
C ASP A 331 22.92 -9.33 -11.76
N GLN A 332 21.86 -8.54 -11.96
CA GLN A 332 20.75 -8.40 -11.03
C GLN A 332 19.42 -8.44 -11.76
N VAL A 333 18.44 -9.13 -11.15
CA VAL A 333 17.04 -9.07 -11.56
C VAL A 333 16.43 -7.79 -11.06
N MET A 334 15.75 -7.03 -11.93
CA MET A 334 15.01 -5.83 -11.60
C MET A 334 13.57 -5.97 -12.06
N ILE A 335 12.64 -5.66 -11.19
CA ILE A 335 11.20 -5.72 -11.50
C ILE A 335 10.84 -4.65 -12.52
N VAL A 336 9.97 -5.01 -13.46
CA VAL A 336 9.25 -4.07 -14.32
C VAL A 336 7.82 -3.95 -13.81
N ASP A 337 7.38 -2.76 -13.55
CA ASP A 337 6.02 -2.50 -13.09
C ASP A 337 5.01 -2.81 -14.21
N GLU A 338 4.08 -3.69 -13.95
CA GLU A 338 3.06 -4.16 -14.91
C GLU A 338 2.20 -3.01 -15.44
N PHE A 339 1.96 -1.97 -14.64
CA PHE A 339 1.09 -0.84 -14.99
C PHE A 339 1.85 0.31 -15.69
N THR A 340 3.07 0.57 -15.27
CA THR A 340 3.86 1.70 -15.77
C THR A 340 4.97 1.28 -16.73
N GLY A 341 5.34 -0.01 -16.77
CA GLY A 341 6.48 -0.56 -17.50
C GLY A 341 7.83 -0.04 -17.02
N ARG A 342 7.87 0.57 -15.83
CA ARG A 342 9.09 1.12 -15.24
C ARG A 342 9.94 0.02 -14.64
N ILE A 343 11.25 0.13 -14.82
CA ILE A 343 12.20 -0.64 -14.02
C ILE A 343 12.17 -0.06 -12.61
N MET A 344 11.95 -0.92 -11.61
CA MET A 344 11.91 -0.57 -10.20
C MET A 344 13.20 -0.98 -9.51
N PRO A 345 14.23 -0.10 -9.45
CA PRO A 345 15.48 -0.43 -8.79
C PRO A 345 15.26 -0.61 -7.29
N GLY A 346 15.81 -1.69 -6.73
CA GLY A 346 15.72 -1.96 -5.29
C GLY A 346 14.47 -2.72 -4.86
N ARG A 347 13.41 -2.79 -5.67
CA ARG A 347 12.25 -3.65 -5.41
C ARG A 347 12.56 -5.11 -5.70
N ARG A 348 11.94 -5.98 -4.90
CA ARG A 348 12.03 -7.43 -5.05
C ARG A 348 10.62 -8.03 -4.96
N TYR A 349 10.37 -9.11 -5.68
CA TYR A 349 9.18 -9.91 -5.46
C TYR A 349 9.23 -10.53 -4.07
N SER A 350 8.09 -10.61 -3.40
CA SER A 350 7.93 -11.24 -2.09
C SER A 350 8.02 -12.76 -2.15
N ASP A 351 8.03 -13.38 -0.99
CA ASP A 351 7.81 -14.81 -0.77
C ASP A 351 8.79 -15.74 -1.50
N GLY A 352 10.02 -15.29 -1.76
CA GLY A 352 11.03 -16.09 -2.45
C GLY A 352 10.94 -16.08 -3.98
N LEU A 353 9.89 -15.49 -4.58
CA LEU A 353 9.73 -15.46 -6.05
C LEU A 353 10.90 -14.74 -6.74
N HIS A 354 11.43 -13.69 -6.14
CA HIS A 354 12.58 -12.97 -6.70
C HIS A 354 13.83 -13.86 -6.76
N GLN A 355 14.06 -14.63 -5.72
CA GLN A 355 15.16 -15.60 -5.63
C GLN A 355 14.98 -16.74 -6.64
N ALA A 356 13.74 -17.20 -6.83
CA ALA A 356 13.45 -18.19 -7.86
C ALA A 356 13.72 -17.66 -9.28
N ILE A 357 13.45 -16.37 -9.53
CA ILE A 357 13.80 -15.71 -10.80
C ILE A 357 15.33 -15.51 -10.91
N GLU A 358 16.01 -15.13 -9.81
CA GLU A 358 17.48 -15.02 -9.78
C GLU A 358 18.12 -16.38 -10.10
N ALA A 359 17.59 -17.49 -9.56
CA ALA A 359 18.03 -18.85 -9.87
C ALA A 359 17.77 -19.21 -11.34
N LYS A 360 16.58 -18.96 -11.87
CA LYS A 360 16.21 -19.17 -13.27
C LYS A 360 17.14 -18.43 -14.24
N GLU A 361 17.50 -17.19 -13.94
CA GLU A 361 18.38 -16.36 -14.80
C GLU A 361 19.88 -16.61 -14.53
N HIS A 362 20.20 -17.56 -13.64
CA HIS A 362 21.57 -17.92 -13.24
C HIS A 362 22.41 -16.73 -12.76
N VAL A 363 21.77 -15.73 -12.17
CA VAL A 363 22.43 -14.65 -11.46
C VAL A 363 22.64 -15.03 -10.00
N LYS A 364 23.47 -14.29 -9.26
CA LYS A 364 23.71 -14.57 -7.85
C LYS A 364 22.42 -14.45 -7.04
N VAL A 365 21.91 -15.58 -6.53
CA VAL A 365 20.75 -15.62 -5.63
C VAL A 365 21.11 -14.90 -4.33
N LYS A 366 20.40 -13.78 -4.06
CA LYS A 366 20.57 -13.02 -2.82
C LYS A 366 19.74 -13.68 -1.71
N ARG A 367 20.11 -13.43 -0.45
CA ARG A 367 19.34 -13.93 0.69
C ARG A 367 17.90 -13.44 0.62
N GLU A 368 16.99 -14.26 1.07
CA GLU A 368 15.57 -13.96 1.18
C GLU A 368 15.34 -12.74 2.08
N SER A 369 14.35 -11.95 1.75
CA SER A 369 13.90 -10.86 2.60
C SER A 369 12.85 -11.40 3.56
N LYS A 370 13.08 -11.21 4.86
CA LYS A 370 12.09 -11.50 5.89
C LYS A 370 11.19 -10.30 6.13
N THR A 371 9.89 -10.49 6.25
CA THR A 371 8.95 -9.44 6.64
C THR A 371 9.20 -9.04 8.09
N LEU A 372 9.55 -7.78 8.33
CA LEU A 372 9.76 -7.23 9.67
C LEU A 372 8.51 -6.58 10.24
N ALA A 373 7.77 -5.88 9.40
CA ALA A 373 6.52 -5.25 9.74
C ALA A 373 5.63 -5.13 8.50
N THR A 374 4.33 -5.28 8.67
CA THR A 374 3.34 -5.17 7.60
C THR A 374 2.05 -4.55 8.10
N ILE A 375 1.34 -3.83 7.25
CA ILE A 375 -0.02 -3.37 7.48
C ILE A 375 -0.72 -3.14 6.14
N THR A 376 -2.01 -3.48 6.04
CA THR A 376 -2.81 -3.12 4.86
C THR A 376 -3.21 -1.64 4.91
N PHE A 377 -3.41 -1.02 3.74
CA PHE A 377 -3.92 0.37 3.68
C PHE A 377 -5.26 0.50 4.39
N GLN A 378 -6.12 -0.52 4.25
CA GLN A 378 -7.42 -0.58 4.88
C GLN A 378 -7.31 -0.46 6.40
N ASN A 379 -6.50 -1.31 7.04
CA ASN A 379 -6.29 -1.28 8.47
C ASN A 379 -5.56 -0.02 8.93
N PHE A 380 -4.59 0.46 8.14
CA PHE A 380 -3.87 1.68 8.48
C PHE A 380 -4.78 2.92 8.50
N PHE A 381 -5.53 3.18 7.41
CA PHE A 381 -6.41 4.35 7.36
C PHE A 381 -7.61 4.25 8.31
N ASN A 382 -8.01 3.03 8.70
CA ASN A 382 -9.04 2.85 9.73
C ASN A 382 -8.56 3.21 11.15
N LYS A 383 -7.26 3.43 11.38
CA LYS A 383 -6.72 3.92 12.66
C LYS A 383 -6.92 5.43 12.88
N PHE A 384 -7.21 6.19 11.82
CA PHE A 384 -7.55 7.60 11.98
C PHE A 384 -8.87 7.77 12.71
N GLU A 385 -8.91 8.68 13.70
CA GLU A 385 -10.14 9.06 14.40
C GLU A 385 -11.18 9.59 13.41
N LYS A 386 -10.72 10.36 12.42
CA LYS A 386 -11.52 10.93 11.34
C LYS A 386 -10.79 10.83 10.02
N LYS A 387 -11.47 10.41 8.98
CA LYS A 387 -10.94 10.36 7.62
C LYS A 387 -11.95 10.85 6.61
N ALA A 388 -11.48 11.51 5.58
CA ALA A 388 -12.28 11.99 4.47
C ALA A 388 -11.52 11.83 3.17
N GLY A 389 -12.21 11.82 2.04
CA GLY A 389 -11.58 11.65 0.75
C GLY A 389 -12.17 12.53 -0.33
N MET A 390 -11.38 12.85 -1.34
CA MET A 390 -11.84 13.56 -2.53
C MET A 390 -11.27 12.92 -3.80
N THR A 391 -12.09 12.83 -4.83
CA THR A 391 -11.72 12.35 -6.17
C THR A 391 -12.77 12.77 -7.19
N GLY A 392 -12.49 12.57 -8.48
CA GLY A 392 -13.44 12.77 -9.56
C GLY A 392 -14.33 11.56 -9.87
N THR A 393 -14.09 10.40 -9.25
CA THR A 393 -14.57 9.09 -9.73
C THR A 393 -14.76 8.05 -8.62
N ALA A 394 -15.42 8.40 -7.49
CA ALA A 394 -15.64 7.47 -6.38
C ALA A 394 -16.93 6.66 -6.45
N LEU A 395 -17.96 7.18 -7.13
CA LEU A 395 -19.32 6.63 -7.08
C LEU A 395 -19.41 5.17 -7.56
N THR A 396 -18.55 4.77 -8.48
CA THR A 396 -18.49 3.38 -8.97
C THR A 396 -18.11 2.38 -7.88
N GLU A 397 -17.33 2.83 -6.91
CA GLU A 397 -16.81 2.04 -5.79
C GLU A 397 -17.47 2.41 -4.45
N GLU A 398 -18.63 3.10 -4.48
CA GLU A 398 -19.34 3.57 -3.27
C GLU A 398 -19.57 2.44 -2.26
N LYS A 399 -19.90 1.25 -2.73
CA LYS A 399 -20.14 0.09 -1.88
C LYS A 399 -18.88 -0.28 -1.09
N GLU A 400 -17.72 -0.31 -1.74
CA GLU A 400 -16.46 -0.66 -1.09
C GLU A 400 -16.04 0.40 -0.07
N PHE A 401 -16.16 1.69 -0.42
CA PHE A 401 -15.87 2.77 0.51
C PHE A 401 -16.75 2.72 1.77
N ARG A 402 -18.00 2.33 1.63
CA ARG A 402 -18.91 2.18 2.77
C ARG A 402 -18.59 0.94 3.60
N ASP A 403 -18.43 -0.21 2.94
CA ASP A 403 -18.29 -1.51 3.61
C ASP A 403 -16.93 -1.65 4.33
N ILE A 404 -15.86 -1.10 3.76
CA ILE A 404 -14.48 -1.24 4.30
C ILE A 404 -14.07 -0.04 5.14
N TYR A 405 -14.37 1.18 4.66
CA TYR A 405 -13.86 2.40 5.28
C TYR A 405 -14.90 3.20 6.05
N GLY A 406 -16.17 2.82 5.96
CA GLY A 406 -17.29 3.52 6.62
C GLY A 406 -17.56 4.90 6.02
N MET A 407 -17.14 5.17 4.78
CA MET A 407 -17.29 6.47 4.14
C MET A 407 -18.36 6.45 3.04
N ASP A 408 -19.30 7.39 3.11
CA ASP A 408 -20.28 7.62 2.04
C ASP A 408 -19.66 8.48 0.92
N VAL A 409 -20.12 8.25 -0.32
CA VAL A 409 -19.75 9.06 -1.48
C VAL A 409 -20.88 10.04 -1.80
N ILE A 410 -20.56 11.33 -1.88
CA ILE A 410 -21.48 12.39 -2.27
C ILE A 410 -21.00 13.02 -3.57
N GLU A 411 -21.80 12.86 -4.61
CA GLU A 411 -21.56 13.50 -5.91
C GLU A 411 -21.95 14.99 -5.83
N ILE A 412 -20.97 15.86 -6.09
CA ILE A 412 -21.12 17.31 -6.05
C ILE A 412 -21.31 17.82 -7.49
N PRO A 413 -22.30 18.68 -7.74
CA PRO A 413 -22.50 19.26 -9.07
C PRO A 413 -21.29 20.11 -9.47
N THR A 414 -21.00 20.16 -10.78
CA THR A 414 -19.94 21.03 -11.31
C THR A 414 -20.33 22.52 -11.22
N ASN A 415 -19.35 23.40 -11.03
CA ASN A 415 -19.54 24.85 -10.97
C ASN A 415 -20.17 25.38 -12.27
N ARG A 416 -19.74 24.84 -13.42
CA ARG A 416 -20.32 25.11 -14.73
C ARG A 416 -20.75 23.79 -15.38
N PRO A 417 -21.84 23.80 -16.21
CA PRO A 417 -22.26 22.60 -16.94
C PRO A 417 -21.11 22.02 -17.79
N ILE A 418 -21.02 20.69 -17.82
CA ILE A 418 -20.05 20.00 -18.66
C ILE A 418 -20.43 20.16 -20.13
N ALA A 419 -19.55 20.77 -20.93
CA ALA A 419 -19.74 20.96 -22.37
C ALA A 419 -19.08 19.86 -23.20
N ARG A 420 -18.36 18.92 -22.59
CA ARG A 420 -17.70 17.79 -23.27
C ARG A 420 -18.71 16.85 -23.91
N ILE A 421 -18.36 16.39 -25.12
CA ILE A 421 -19.14 15.38 -25.85
C ILE A 421 -18.42 14.03 -25.74
N ASP A 422 -19.06 13.05 -25.14
CA ASP A 422 -18.54 11.70 -25.04
C ASP A 422 -19.13 10.84 -26.18
N HIS A 423 -18.28 10.50 -27.17
CA HIS A 423 -18.67 9.67 -28.31
C HIS A 423 -18.76 8.19 -27.94
N GLN A 424 -19.49 7.41 -28.72
CA GLN A 424 -19.55 5.96 -28.57
C GLN A 424 -18.20 5.33 -28.90
N ASP A 425 -17.94 4.17 -28.30
CA ASP A 425 -16.73 3.41 -28.58
C ASP A 425 -16.65 2.98 -30.03
N ALA A 426 -15.49 3.13 -30.64
CA ALA A 426 -15.17 2.66 -31.99
C ALA A 426 -14.52 1.28 -31.85
N VAL A 427 -15.26 0.21 -32.25
CA VAL A 427 -14.80 -1.17 -32.07
C VAL A 427 -14.29 -1.74 -33.36
N TYR A 428 -13.09 -2.32 -33.36
CA TYR A 428 -12.40 -2.94 -34.49
C TYR A 428 -12.15 -4.42 -34.25
N LYS A 429 -11.93 -5.18 -35.30
CA LYS A 429 -11.68 -6.62 -35.20
C LYS A 429 -10.27 -6.90 -34.66
N THR A 430 -9.26 -6.19 -35.15
CA THR A 430 -7.86 -6.41 -34.78
C THR A 430 -7.19 -5.19 -34.17
N LYS A 431 -6.14 -5.41 -33.35
CA LYS A 431 -5.31 -4.32 -32.81
C LYS A 431 -4.68 -3.45 -33.90
N LYS A 432 -4.29 -4.06 -35.02
CA LYS A 432 -3.68 -3.34 -36.17
C LYS A 432 -4.63 -2.33 -36.79
N GLU A 433 -5.88 -2.72 -37.02
CA GLU A 433 -6.92 -1.81 -37.53
C GLU A 433 -7.21 -0.68 -36.58
N LYS A 434 -7.33 -1.01 -35.28
CA LYS A 434 -7.54 -0.04 -34.18
C LYS A 434 -6.45 1.03 -34.20
N PHE A 435 -5.19 0.64 -34.15
CA PHE A 435 -4.08 1.60 -34.10
C PHE A 435 -3.99 2.46 -35.34
N LYS A 436 -4.30 1.91 -36.54
CA LYS A 436 -4.39 2.70 -37.77
C LYS A 436 -5.49 3.76 -37.67
N ALA A 437 -6.68 3.39 -37.16
CA ALA A 437 -7.78 4.32 -36.95
C ALA A 437 -7.47 5.37 -35.87
N VAL A 438 -6.75 5.03 -34.84
CA VAL A 438 -6.26 6.00 -33.83
C VAL A 438 -5.37 7.04 -34.46
N VAL A 439 -4.40 6.63 -35.30
CA VAL A 439 -3.49 7.55 -35.98
C VAL A 439 -4.22 8.44 -36.96
N GLU A 440 -5.16 7.90 -37.74
CA GLU A 440 -6.01 8.68 -38.65
C GLU A 440 -6.87 9.70 -37.86
N GLY A 441 -7.47 9.29 -36.73
CA GLY A 441 -8.21 10.18 -35.84
C GLY A 441 -7.36 11.31 -35.26
N VAL A 442 -6.13 11.02 -34.85
CA VAL A 442 -5.19 12.05 -34.37
C VAL A 442 -4.85 13.03 -35.46
N LYS A 443 -4.59 12.54 -36.70
CA LYS A 443 -4.27 13.36 -37.85
C LYS A 443 -5.40 14.34 -38.21
N GLU A 444 -6.63 13.83 -38.30
CA GLU A 444 -7.81 14.65 -38.58
C GLU A 444 -8.01 15.78 -37.56
N VAL A 445 -7.81 15.48 -36.29
CA VAL A 445 -8.00 16.45 -35.20
C VAL A 445 -6.86 17.46 -35.15
N HIS A 446 -5.63 17.02 -35.37
CA HIS A 446 -4.45 17.86 -35.42
C HIS A 446 -4.53 18.86 -36.59
N GLU A 447 -4.99 18.42 -37.78
CA GLU A 447 -5.21 19.28 -38.95
C GLU A 447 -6.24 20.39 -38.70
N LYS A 448 -7.19 20.17 -37.78
CA LYS A 448 -8.17 21.17 -37.33
C LYS A 448 -7.60 22.13 -36.25
N GLY A 449 -6.36 21.91 -35.80
CA GLY A 449 -5.72 22.67 -34.72
C GLY A 449 -6.24 22.32 -33.32
N GLN A 450 -7.09 21.30 -33.19
CA GLN A 450 -7.61 20.87 -31.89
C GLN A 450 -6.52 20.05 -31.16
N PRO A 451 -6.23 20.34 -29.86
CA PRO A 451 -5.28 19.54 -29.08
C PRO A 451 -5.81 18.14 -28.80
N VAL A 452 -4.91 17.16 -28.84
CA VAL A 452 -5.24 15.73 -28.68
C VAL A 452 -4.40 15.12 -27.55
N LEU A 453 -5.07 14.42 -26.63
CA LEU A 453 -4.45 13.55 -25.63
C LEU A 453 -4.79 12.09 -25.96
N VAL A 454 -3.78 11.32 -26.32
CA VAL A 454 -3.92 9.89 -26.58
C VAL A 454 -3.57 9.13 -25.30
N GLY A 455 -4.58 8.49 -24.68
CA GLY A 455 -4.42 7.65 -23.50
C GLY A 455 -4.08 6.21 -23.88
N THR A 456 -3.00 5.68 -23.32
CA THR A 456 -2.56 4.30 -23.54
C THR A 456 -2.45 3.57 -22.18
N ILE A 457 -2.61 2.23 -22.19
CA ILE A 457 -2.45 1.42 -20.96
C ILE A 457 -0.98 1.13 -20.72
N THR A 458 -0.23 0.74 -21.75
CA THR A 458 1.16 0.32 -21.64
C THR A 458 2.12 1.29 -22.31
N ILE A 459 3.38 1.27 -21.86
CA ILE A 459 4.46 2.03 -22.51
C ILE A 459 4.71 1.50 -23.92
N GLU A 460 4.62 0.20 -24.12
CA GLU A 460 4.78 -0.43 -25.43
C GLU A 460 3.77 0.13 -26.44
N THR A 461 2.49 0.22 -26.06
CA THR A 461 1.46 0.85 -26.90
C THR A 461 1.77 2.33 -27.18
N SER A 462 2.29 3.06 -26.17
CA SER A 462 2.70 4.46 -26.35
C SER A 462 3.83 4.60 -27.37
N GLU A 463 4.83 3.74 -27.29
CA GLU A 463 5.98 3.73 -28.20
C GLU A 463 5.56 3.31 -29.62
N LEU A 464 4.67 2.33 -29.75
CA LEU A 464 4.11 1.89 -31.03
C LEU A 464 3.38 3.04 -31.74
N ILE A 465 2.45 3.71 -31.01
CA ILE A 465 1.69 4.83 -31.58
C ILE A 465 2.62 5.99 -31.91
N SER A 466 3.59 6.30 -31.04
CA SER A 466 4.62 7.31 -31.29
C SER A 466 5.39 7.01 -32.60
N GLY A 467 5.78 5.73 -32.78
CA GLY A 467 6.45 5.29 -34.01
C GLY A 467 5.58 5.44 -35.28
N MET A 468 4.27 5.23 -35.17
CA MET A 468 3.31 5.41 -36.24
C MET A 468 3.10 6.90 -36.59
N LEU A 469 2.91 7.76 -35.57
CA LEU A 469 2.76 9.21 -35.76
C LEU A 469 4.01 9.87 -36.34
N LYS A 470 5.21 9.40 -35.96
CA LYS A 470 6.47 9.85 -36.57
C LYS A 470 6.54 9.54 -38.08
N ARG A 471 6.03 8.38 -38.49
CA ARG A 471 5.99 8.01 -39.94
C ARG A 471 5.04 8.89 -40.75
N GLU A 472 3.93 9.33 -40.11
CA GLU A 472 2.97 10.26 -40.71
C GLU A 472 3.45 11.74 -40.61
N GLY A 473 4.59 12.00 -39.96
CA GLY A 473 5.14 13.35 -39.83
C GLY A 473 4.42 14.24 -38.84
N ILE A 474 3.63 13.67 -37.90
CA ILE A 474 2.87 14.40 -36.91
C ILE A 474 3.76 14.68 -35.70
N PRO A 475 4.05 15.97 -35.35
CA PRO A 475 4.81 16.32 -34.18
C PRO A 475 4.00 15.96 -32.91
N HIS A 476 4.64 15.28 -31.97
CA HIS A 476 3.97 14.85 -30.72
C HIS A 476 4.95 14.70 -29.57
N THR A 477 4.44 14.77 -28.36
CA THR A 477 5.17 14.56 -27.12
C THR A 477 4.67 13.28 -26.46
N VAL A 478 5.61 12.46 -25.94
CA VAL A 478 5.27 11.24 -25.20
C VAL A 478 5.52 11.48 -23.71
N LEU A 479 4.45 11.37 -22.94
CA LEU A 479 4.48 11.45 -21.50
C LEU A 479 4.49 10.02 -20.96
N ASN A 480 5.66 9.54 -20.61
CA ASN A 480 5.83 8.26 -19.97
C ASN A 480 6.60 8.42 -18.66
N ALA A 481 6.45 7.43 -17.82
CA ALA A 481 6.99 7.39 -16.49
C ALA A 481 8.54 7.54 -16.36
N LYS A 482 9.26 7.80 -17.43
CA LYS A 482 10.73 7.99 -17.41
C LYS A 482 11.15 9.41 -17.00
N PHE A 483 10.24 10.39 -16.97
CA PHE A 483 10.56 11.82 -16.85
C PHE A 483 9.63 12.57 -15.90
N HIS A 484 9.62 12.22 -14.61
CA HIS A 484 8.74 12.86 -13.62
C HIS A 484 8.88 14.37 -13.48
N GLU A 485 10.09 14.89 -13.49
CA GLU A 485 10.32 16.33 -13.33
C GLU A 485 9.83 17.15 -14.54
N GLN A 486 9.82 16.57 -15.73
CA GLN A 486 9.33 17.22 -16.95
C GLN A 486 7.84 16.99 -17.21
N GLU A 487 7.22 16.11 -16.41
CA GLU A 487 5.82 15.71 -16.60
C GLU A 487 4.87 16.92 -16.50
N ALA A 488 5.06 17.77 -15.50
CA ALA A 488 4.23 18.95 -15.31
C ALA A 488 4.34 19.95 -16.46
N GLU A 489 5.53 20.13 -17.02
CA GLU A 489 5.75 21.03 -18.18
C GLU A 489 5.10 20.48 -19.45
N ILE A 490 5.22 19.16 -19.67
CA ILE A 490 4.62 18.50 -20.85
C ILE A 490 3.09 18.56 -20.76
N VAL A 491 2.52 18.32 -19.56
CA VAL A 491 1.07 18.42 -19.35
C VAL A 491 0.58 19.85 -19.54
N ALA A 492 1.33 20.85 -19.09
CA ALA A 492 0.99 22.25 -19.31
C ALA A 492 0.92 22.62 -20.81
N GLN A 493 1.75 21.99 -21.66
CA GLN A 493 1.76 22.20 -23.10
C GLN A 493 0.69 21.39 -23.85
N ALA A 494 0.14 20.34 -23.24
CA ALA A 494 -0.85 19.46 -23.89
C ALA A 494 -2.16 20.15 -24.26
N GLY A 495 -2.45 21.31 -23.69
CA GLY A 495 -3.64 22.14 -23.99
C GLY A 495 -3.43 23.21 -25.03
N GLN A 496 -2.26 23.31 -25.64
CA GLN A 496 -1.97 24.30 -26.68
C GLN A 496 -2.57 23.90 -28.02
N HIS A 497 -2.86 24.90 -28.86
CA HIS A 497 -3.41 24.70 -30.20
C HIS A 497 -2.61 23.67 -31.01
N GLY A 498 -3.28 22.65 -31.50
CA GLY A 498 -2.71 21.57 -32.31
C GLY A 498 -1.72 20.65 -31.61
N ALA A 499 -1.57 20.75 -30.29
CA ALA A 499 -0.68 19.85 -29.52
C ALA A 499 -1.16 18.39 -29.59
N VAL A 500 -0.22 17.47 -29.81
CA VAL A 500 -0.49 16.03 -29.75
C VAL A 500 0.35 15.42 -28.62
N THR A 501 -0.31 14.86 -27.61
CA THR A 501 0.34 14.26 -26.44
C THR A 501 -0.10 12.81 -26.30
N ILE A 502 0.84 11.90 -26.18
CA ILE A 502 0.58 10.49 -25.83
C ILE A 502 0.92 10.33 -24.35
N ALA A 503 -0.02 9.84 -23.54
CA ALA A 503 0.20 9.65 -22.12
C ALA A 503 -0.28 8.27 -21.67
N THR A 504 0.47 7.62 -20.79
CA THR A 504 -0.03 6.49 -20.02
C THR A 504 -0.97 6.99 -18.92
N ASN A 505 -1.87 6.14 -18.44
CA ASN A 505 -2.95 6.51 -17.52
C ASN A 505 -2.53 7.30 -16.29
N MET A 506 -1.42 6.89 -15.69
CA MET A 506 -0.93 7.47 -14.44
C MET A 506 -0.16 8.77 -14.68
N ALA A 507 0.29 9.01 -15.90
CA ALA A 507 1.06 10.20 -16.23
C ALA A 507 0.18 11.46 -16.24
N GLY A 508 0.61 12.52 -15.57
CA GLY A 508 -0.11 13.79 -15.45
C GLY A 508 -1.32 13.77 -14.50
N ARG A 509 -1.45 12.76 -13.62
CA ARG A 509 -2.50 12.75 -12.60
C ARG A 509 -2.29 13.89 -11.60
N GLY A 510 -3.36 14.55 -11.17
CA GLY A 510 -3.28 15.71 -10.28
C GLY A 510 -2.78 17.01 -10.93
N THR A 511 -2.44 16.99 -12.24
CA THR A 511 -2.02 18.18 -13.00
C THR A 511 -3.13 18.65 -13.94
N ASP A 512 -3.35 19.95 -13.96
CA ASP A 512 -4.40 20.55 -14.79
C ASP A 512 -3.89 20.90 -16.20
N ILE A 513 -4.66 20.53 -17.23
CA ILE A 513 -4.40 20.89 -18.61
C ILE A 513 -5.17 22.19 -18.92
N LYS A 514 -4.46 23.28 -19.09
CA LYS A 514 -5.04 24.60 -19.42
C LYS A 514 -5.06 24.76 -20.93
N LEU A 515 -6.25 25.07 -21.46
CA LEU A 515 -6.42 25.37 -22.88
C LEU A 515 -6.09 26.84 -23.18
N ASP A 516 -5.40 27.09 -24.29
CA ASP A 516 -5.32 28.43 -24.88
C ASP A 516 -6.65 28.80 -25.61
N GLU A 517 -6.81 30.04 -26.02
CA GLU A 517 -8.03 30.52 -26.68
C GLU A 517 -8.23 29.85 -28.04
N ASP A 518 -7.19 29.70 -28.82
CA ASP A 518 -7.24 29.08 -30.13
C ASP A 518 -7.65 27.59 -30.01
N ALA A 519 -7.16 26.86 -28.99
CA ALA A 519 -7.57 25.50 -28.70
C ALA A 519 -9.04 25.38 -28.30
N ARG A 520 -9.58 26.38 -27.53
CA ARG A 520 -11.00 26.43 -27.20
C ARG A 520 -11.88 26.63 -28.39
N GLU A 521 -11.47 27.53 -29.30
CA GLU A 521 -12.18 27.79 -30.57
C GLU A 521 -12.13 26.58 -31.53
N ALA A 522 -11.02 25.80 -31.48
CA ALA A 522 -10.87 24.60 -32.28
C ALA A 522 -11.71 23.41 -31.76
N GLY A 523 -12.41 23.54 -30.60
CA GLY A 523 -13.27 22.51 -30.03
C GLY A 523 -12.79 21.95 -28.69
N GLY A 524 -11.72 22.51 -28.13
CA GLY A 524 -11.13 22.09 -26.86
C GLY A 524 -10.35 20.77 -26.95
N LEU A 525 -10.00 20.18 -25.82
CA LEU A 525 -9.17 18.98 -25.77
C LEU A 525 -9.95 17.75 -26.24
N LYS A 526 -9.39 17.03 -27.22
CA LYS A 526 -9.87 15.71 -27.66
C LYS A 526 -9.13 14.60 -26.90
N ILE A 527 -9.87 13.74 -26.25
CA ILE A 527 -9.35 12.53 -25.62
C ILE A 527 -9.56 11.33 -26.55
N ILE A 528 -8.48 10.61 -26.85
CA ILE A 528 -8.51 9.35 -27.57
C ILE A 528 -8.00 8.26 -26.64
N GLY A 529 -8.89 7.39 -26.13
CA GLY A 529 -8.48 6.20 -25.40
C GLY A 529 -8.19 5.06 -26.35
N THR A 530 -7.03 4.44 -26.26
CA THR A 530 -6.64 3.34 -27.16
C THR A 530 -7.17 1.98 -26.75
N GLU A 531 -7.64 1.88 -25.51
CA GLU A 531 -8.24 0.69 -24.91
C GLU A 531 -9.16 1.10 -23.77
N ARG A 532 -10.07 0.20 -23.35
CA ARG A 532 -10.79 0.33 -22.10
C ARG A 532 -9.97 -0.31 -20.97
N HIS A 533 -9.93 0.36 -19.83
CA HIS A 533 -9.23 -0.12 -18.65
C HIS A 533 -10.02 -1.20 -17.91
N GLU A 534 -9.39 -1.86 -16.96
CA GLU A 534 -10.04 -2.82 -16.07
C GLU A 534 -11.19 -2.20 -15.24
N SER A 535 -11.14 -0.90 -15.00
CA SER A 535 -12.13 -0.17 -14.21
C SER A 535 -12.72 1.01 -15.00
N ARG A 536 -14.07 1.13 -14.96
CA ARG A 536 -14.81 2.29 -15.52
C ARG A 536 -14.34 3.61 -14.93
N ARG A 537 -13.89 3.58 -13.69
CA ARG A 537 -13.34 4.72 -12.96
C ARG A 537 -12.13 5.33 -13.67
N ILE A 538 -11.17 4.50 -14.09
CA ILE A 538 -9.98 4.94 -14.81
C ILE A 538 -10.35 5.55 -16.16
N ASP A 539 -11.31 4.96 -16.89
CA ASP A 539 -11.85 5.53 -18.13
C ASP A 539 -12.45 6.92 -17.90
N ASN A 540 -13.20 7.08 -16.80
CA ASN A 540 -13.79 8.37 -16.44
C ASN A 540 -12.75 9.41 -16.02
N GLN A 541 -11.66 9.00 -15.38
CA GLN A 541 -10.53 9.89 -15.10
C GLN A 541 -9.85 10.38 -16.39
N LEU A 542 -9.68 9.50 -17.37
CA LEU A 542 -9.11 9.87 -18.66
C LEU A 542 -10.04 10.86 -19.40
N ARG A 543 -11.36 10.57 -19.47
CA ARG A 543 -12.36 11.49 -20.03
C ARG A 543 -12.38 12.83 -19.30
N GLY A 544 -12.25 12.81 -17.98
CA GLY A 544 -12.26 14.00 -17.12
C GLY A 544 -11.09 14.96 -17.31
N ARG A 545 -10.12 14.60 -18.15
CA ARG A 545 -9.05 15.53 -18.54
C ARG A 545 -9.53 16.60 -19.52
N ALA A 546 -10.64 16.38 -20.21
CA ALA A 546 -11.29 17.32 -21.11
C ALA A 546 -12.61 17.85 -20.53
N GLY A 547 -13.08 19.01 -21.00
CA GLY A 547 -14.37 19.60 -20.62
C GLY A 547 -14.39 20.16 -19.20
N ARG A 548 -13.29 20.74 -18.73
CA ARG A 548 -13.14 21.31 -17.39
C ARG A 548 -13.71 22.72 -17.32
N GLN A 549 -14.36 23.07 -16.20
CA GLN A 549 -14.91 24.42 -15.96
C GLN A 549 -15.75 25.00 -17.12
N GLY A 550 -16.48 24.12 -17.84
CA GLY A 550 -17.33 24.51 -18.98
C GLY A 550 -16.58 24.66 -20.30
N ASP A 551 -15.30 24.36 -20.38
CA ASP A 551 -14.55 24.31 -21.65
C ASP A 551 -15.15 23.24 -22.58
N PRO A 552 -15.14 23.44 -23.90
CA PRO A 552 -15.49 22.41 -24.86
C PRO A 552 -14.48 21.26 -24.81
N GLY A 553 -14.85 20.12 -25.33
CA GLY A 553 -13.97 18.98 -25.40
C GLY A 553 -14.69 17.74 -25.93
N GLU A 554 -13.97 16.72 -26.28
CA GLU A 554 -14.51 15.46 -26.77
C GLU A 554 -13.75 14.27 -26.21
N SER A 555 -14.43 13.12 -26.09
CA SER A 555 -13.77 11.86 -25.77
C SER A 555 -14.26 10.72 -26.63
N GLN A 556 -13.38 9.81 -27.01
CA GLN A 556 -13.71 8.58 -27.72
C GLN A 556 -12.71 7.49 -27.40
N PHE A 557 -13.20 6.25 -27.19
CA PHE A 557 -12.38 5.06 -27.04
C PHE A 557 -12.36 4.23 -28.31
N PHE A 558 -11.17 3.75 -28.67
CA PHE A 558 -10.92 2.85 -29.77
C PHE A 558 -10.55 1.48 -29.20
N ILE A 559 -11.31 0.45 -29.53
CA ILE A 559 -11.25 -0.86 -28.89
C ILE A 559 -11.07 -1.94 -29.96
N SER A 560 -10.33 -2.99 -29.64
CA SER A 560 -10.21 -4.19 -30.46
C SER A 560 -10.75 -5.40 -29.71
N LEU A 561 -11.25 -6.39 -30.46
CA LEU A 561 -11.59 -7.68 -29.89
C LEU A 561 -10.39 -8.47 -29.37
N GLU A 562 -9.19 -8.09 -29.82
CA GLU A 562 -7.92 -8.67 -29.36
C GLU A 562 -7.36 -7.98 -28.11
N ASP A 563 -8.01 -6.92 -27.60
CA ASP A 563 -7.60 -6.26 -26.36
C ASP A 563 -7.83 -7.20 -25.18
N ASP A 564 -6.98 -7.13 -24.16
CA ASP A 564 -6.96 -8.08 -23.06
C ASP A 564 -8.28 -8.11 -22.30
N LEU A 565 -8.91 -6.97 -22.08
CA LEU A 565 -10.23 -6.90 -21.49
C LEU A 565 -11.25 -7.75 -22.28
N MET A 566 -11.20 -7.71 -23.60
CA MET A 566 -12.11 -8.44 -24.47
C MET A 566 -11.75 -9.92 -24.57
N ARG A 567 -10.47 -10.24 -24.61
CA ARG A 567 -9.95 -11.61 -24.65
C ARG A 567 -10.25 -12.38 -23.37
N LEU A 568 -10.00 -11.79 -22.19
CA LEU A 568 -10.12 -12.46 -20.89
C LEU A 568 -11.56 -12.48 -20.35
N PHE A 569 -12.33 -11.44 -20.61
CA PHE A 569 -13.65 -11.24 -19.99
C PHE A 569 -14.80 -11.07 -21.00
N GLY A 570 -14.48 -10.98 -22.29
CA GLY A 570 -15.48 -10.97 -23.36
C GLY A 570 -16.22 -12.31 -23.42
N SER A 571 -17.57 -12.28 -23.44
CA SER A 571 -18.31 -13.53 -23.54
C SER A 571 -18.17 -14.13 -24.94
N GLU A 572 -18.08 -15.47 -25.06
CA GLU A 572 -18.12 -16.20 -26.36
C GLU A 572 -19.33 -15.81 -27.20
N ARG A 573 -20.43 -15.43 -26.55
CA ARG A 573 -21.62 -14.89 -27.24
C ARG A 573 -21.36 -13.59 -27.97
N LEU A 574 -20.52 -12.73 -27.42
CA LEU A 574 -20.11 -11.47 -28.03
C LEU A 574 -19.28 -11.71 -29.28
N MET A 575 -18.32 -12.66 -29.21
CA MET A 575 -17.52 -13.08 -30.33
C MET A 575 -18.38 -13.75 -31.43
N SER A 576 -19.36 -14.57 -31.05
CA SER A 576 -20.27 -15.20 -31.99
C SER A 576 -21.19 -14.17 -32.69
N VAL A 577 -21.66 -13.16 -32.00
CA VAL A 577 -22.43 -12.06 -32.58
C VAL A 577 -21.57 -11.24 -33.54
N PHE A 578 -20.31 -11.00 -33.21
CA PHE A 578 -19.39 -10.27 -34.06
C PHE A 578 -19.09 -11.03 -35.37
N ASN A 579 -18.87 -12.32 -35.25
CA ASN A 579 -18.64 -13.21 -36.40
C ASN A 579 -19.91 -13.35 -37.28
N ALA A 580 -21.09 -13.33 -36.65
CA ALA A 580 -22.38 -13.39 -37.38
C ALA A 580 -22.71 -12.08 -38.10
N LEU A 581 -22.25 -10.93 -37.67
CA LEU A 581 -22.45 -9.63 -38.30
C LEU A 581 -21.65 -9.46 -39.58
N GLY A 582 -20.67 -10.32 -39.86
CA GLY A 582 -19.94 -10.36 -41.15
C GLY A 582 -19.24 -9.05 -41.50
N VAL A 583 -18.70 -8.33 -40.52
CA VAL A 583 -18.10 -7.00 -40.69
C VAL A 583 -16.86 -7.09 -41.58
N PRO A 584 -16.75 -6.30 -42.66
CA PRO A 584 -15.54 -6.22 -43.45
C PRO A 584 -14.32 -5.76 -42.64
N GLU A 585 -13.13 -6.17 -43.08
CA GLU A 585 -11.90 -5.66 -42.45
C GLU A 585 -11.80 -4.14 -42.64
N GLY A 586 -11.46 -3.42 -41.55
CA GLY A 586 -11.24 -1.98 -41.59
C GLY A 586 -12.47 -1.10 -41.27
N GLU A 587 -13.66 -1.69 -41.18
CA GLU A 587 -14.84 -0.93 -40.75
C GLU A 587 -15.01 -0.89 -39.24
N GLN A 588 -15.26 0.32 -38.70
CA GLN A 588 -15.58 0.50 -37.30
C GLN A 588 -17.06 0.14 -37.03
N ILE A 589 -17.29 -0.51 -35.91
CA ILE A 589 -18.63 -0.75 -35.43
C ILE A 589 -18.91 0.16 -34.22
N GLN A 590 -19.97 0.94 -34.35
CA GLN A 590 -20.51 1.74 -33.24
C GLN A 590 -21.90 1.20 -32.90
N HIS A 591 -21.99 0.44 -31.79
CA HIS A 591 -23.29 -0.08 -31.37
C HIS A 591 -23.41 -0.06 -29.85
N LYS A 592 -24.49 0.49 -29.32
CA LYS A 592 -24.76 0.59 -27.88
C LYS A 592 -24.70 -0.75 -27.13
N MET A 593 -25.04 -1.86 -27.81
CA MET A 593 -24.94 -3.18 -27.20
C MET A 593 -23.49 -3.59 -26.90
N LEU A 594 -22.53 -3.19 -27.74
CA LEU A 594 -21.10 -3.49 -27.53
C LEU A 594 -20.55 -2.68 -26.36
N THR A 595 -20.80 -1.39 -26.33
CA THR A 595 -20.43 -0.54 -25.18
C THR A 595 -21.00 -1.08 -23.87
N SER A 596 -22.30 -1.47 -23.86
CA SER A 596 -22.91 -2.06 -22.65
C SER A 596 -22.34 -3.43 -22.27
N ALA A 597 -21.86 -4.22 -23.23
CA ALA A 597 -21.21 -5.50 -22.94
C ALA A 597 -19.82 -5.31 -22.35
N ILE A 598 -19.07 -4.32 -22.84
CA ILE A 598 -17.78 -3.93 -22.31
C ILE A 598 -17.91 -3.41 -20.87
N GLU A 599 -18.87 -2.53 -20.60
CA GLU A 599 -19.18 -2.04 -19.26
C GLU A 599 -19.50 -3.19 -18.28
N LYS A 600 -20.26 -4.19 -18.71
CA LYS A 600 -20.53 -5.38 -17.88
C LYS A 600 -19.28 -6.24 -17.64
N ALA A 601 -18.36 -6.32 -18.61
CA ALA A 601 -17.09 -7.00 -18.42
C ALA A 601 -16.25 -6.26 -17.36
N GLN A 602 -16.17 -4.93 -17.44
CA GLN A 602 -15.52 -4.09 -16.42
C GLN A 602 -16.16 -4.27 -15.04
N GLU A 603 -17.50 -4.25 -14.93
CA GLU A 603 -18.21 -4.50 -13.67
C GLU A 603 -17.84 -5.86 -13.04
N LYS A 604 -17.68 -6.89 -13.87
CA LYS A 604 -17.26 -8.21 -13.40
C LYS A 604 -15.86 -8.21 -12.87
N ILE A 605 -14.93 -7.50 -13.52
CA ILE A 605 -13.55 -7.35 -13.06
C ILE A 605 -13.50 -6.53 -11.77
N GLU A 606 -14.19 -5.40 -11.72
CA GLU A 606 -14.30 -4.55 -10.52
C GLU A 606 -14.78 -5.38 -9.32
N TYR A 607 -15.83 -6.21 -9.53
CA TYR A 607 -16.35 -7.08 -8.48
C TYR A 607 -15.33 -8.16 -8.04
N ASN A 608 -14.60 -8.77 -8.99
CA ASN A 608 -13.57 -9.75 -8.67
C ASN A 608 -12.42 -9.10 -7.88
N ASN A 609 -11.95 -7.93 -8.32
CA ASN A 609 -10.90 -7.17 -7.64
C ASN A 609 -11.34 -6.73 -6.22
N TYR A 610 -12.60 -6.35 -6.04
CA TYR A 610 -13.18 -6.11 -4.72
C TYR A 610 -13.13 -7.36 -3.83
N GLY A 611 -13.47 -8.54 -4.39
CA GLY A 611 -13.37 -9.81 -3.67
C GLY A 611 -11.95 -10.11 -3.20
N ILE A 612 -10.95 -9.88 -4.05
CA ILE A 612 -9.52 -10.06 -3.71
C ILE A 612 -9.11 -9.11 -2.57
N ARG A 613 -9.46 -7.81 -2.65
CA ARG A 613 -9.14 -6.84 -1.59
C ARG A 613 -9.85 -7.16 -0.29
N LYS A 614 -11.10 -7.63 -0.36
CA LYS A 614 -11.86 -8.04 0.83
C LYS A 614 -11.23 -9.26 1.50
N ASN A 615 -10.86 -10.27 0.73
CA ASN A 615 -10.13 -11.44 1.26
C ASN A 615 -8.82 -11.02 1.93
N LEU A 616 -8.03 -10.16 1.27
CA LEU A 616 -6.78 -9.65 1.86
C LEU A 616 -7.03 -9.00 3.23
N LEU A 617 -8.08 -8.18 3.32
CA LEU A 617 -8.45 -7.52 4.58
C LEU A 617 -8.90 -8.53 5.64
N GLU A 618 -9.72 -9.52 5.28
CA GLU A 618 -10.22 -10.52 6.23
C GLU A 618 -9.10 -11.37 6.84
N TYR A 619 -8.07 -11.71 6.05
CA TYR A 619 -6.87 -12.38 6.57
C TYR A 619 -5.99 -11.42 7.40
N ASP A 620 -5.76 -10.18 6.93
CA ASP A 620 -4.94 -9.21 7.68
C ASP A 620 -5.63 -8.73 8.96
N GLN A 621 -6.96 -8.85 9.09
CA GLN A 621 -7.65 -8.47 10.32
C GLN A 621 -7.17 -9.29 11.51
N VAL A 622 -6.87 -10.57 11.31
CA VAL A 622 -6.30 -11.44 12.36
C VAL A 622 -4.95 -10.88 12.84
N ASN A 623 -4.08 -10.60 11.87
CA ASN A 623 -2.77 -10.01 12.16
C ASN A 623 -2.90 -8.61 12.77
N ASN A 624 -3.91 -7.84 12.38
CA ASN A 624 -4.12 -6.49 12.90
C ASN A 624 -4.53 -6.51 14.38
N ASP A 625 -5.43 -7.42 14.77
CA ASP A 625 -5.87 -7.55 16.16
C ASP A 625 -4.68 -7.93 17.06
N GLN A 626 -3.83 -8.85 16.62
CA GLN A 626 -2.60 -9.25 17.31
C GLN A 626 -1.58 -8.11 17.35
N ARG A 627 -1.40 -7.40 16.24
CA ARG A 627 -0.50 -6.23 16.11
C ARG A 627 -0.87 -5.14 17.11
N GLU A 628 -2.15 -4.85 17.29
CA GLU A 628 -2.60 -3.82 18.24
C GLU A 628 -2.22 -4.17 19.67
N ILE A 629 -2.32 -5.43 20.06
CA ILE A 629 -1.92 -5.90 21.39
C ILE A 629 -0.40 -5.69 21.56
N ILE A 630 0.40 -6.20 20.66
CA ILE A 630 1.87 -6.13 20.74
C ILE A 630 2.37 -4.69 20.68
N TYR A 631 1.83 -3.85 19.79
CA TYR A 631 2.27 -2.46 19.66
C TYR A 631 1.87 -1.62 20.88
N LYS A 632 0.73 -1.92 21.51
CA LYS A 632 0.33 -1.28 22.77
C LYS A 632 1.28 -1.64 23.92
N GLU A 633 1.62 -2.91 24.07
CA GLU A 633 2.58 -3.35 25.08
C GLU A 633 3.95 -2.73 24.86
N ARG A 634 4.41 -2.75 23.60
CA ARG A 634 5.67 -2.14 23.21
C ARG A 634 5.72 -0.64 23.50
N MET A 635 4.63 0.08 23.24
CA MET A 635 4.53 1.51 23.51
C MET A 635 4.57 1.81 25.02
N SER A 636 3.98 0.97 25.86
CA SER A 636 4.07 1.09 27.33
C SER A 636 5.54 0.99 27.81
N VAL A 637 6.29 0.03 27.26
CA VAL A 637 7.72 -0.10 27.57
C VAL A 637 8.52 1.12 27.09
N LEU A 638 8.23 1.65 25.89
CA LEU A 638 8.88 2.85 25.33
C LEU A 638 8.58 4.11 26.16
N ASN A 639 7.36 4.23 26.70
CA ASN A 639 6.97 5.35 27.56
C ASN A 639 7.68 5.39 28.91
N GLY A 640 8.43 4.33 29.24
CA GLY A 640 9.17 4.23 30.49
C GLY A 640 8.35 3.75 31.67
N ASP A 641 7.19 3.12 31.41
CA ASP A 641 6.37 2.52 32.46
C ASP A 641 7.18 1.47 33.24
N SER A 642 6.92 1.34 34.53
CA SER A 642 7.54 0.28 35.32
C SER A 642 7.01 -1.08 34.90
N MET A 643 7.91 -1.96 34.47
CA MET A 643 7.56 -3.32 34.04
C MET A 643 7.58 -4.32 35.21
N ARG A 644 7.97 -3.91 36.44
CA ARG A 644 8.16 -4.77 37.58
C ARG A 644 6.95 -5.65 37.88
N ASP A 645 5.77 -5.04 37.97
CA ASP A 645 4.55 -5.79 38.28
C ASP A 645 4.17 -6.76 37.19
N ALA A 646 4.37 -6.37 35.92
CA ALA A 646 4.17 -7.24 34.76
C ALA A 646 5.14 -8.43 34.78
N ILE A 647 6.42 -8.20 35.12
CA ILE A 647 7.44 -9.26 35.20
C ILE A 647 7.11 -10.20 36.39
N PHE A 648 6.69 -9.69 37.52
CA PHE A 648 6.25 -10.54 38.63
C PHE A 648 5.07 -11.44 38.26
N LYS A 649 4.12 -10.90 37.53
CA LYS A 649 3.02 -11.69 36.98
C LYS A 649 3.50 -12.77 36.02
N MET A 650 4.42 -12.44 35.11
CA MET A 650 5.03 -13.41 34.20
C MET A 650 5.76 -14.52 34.94
N ILE A 651 6.52 -14.19 36.00
CA ILE A 651 7.21 -15.17 36.86
C ILE A 651 6.20 -16.13 37.50
N GLN A 652 5.12 -15.59 38.07
CA GLN A 652 4.09 -16.40 38.70
C GLN A 652 3.35 -17.32 37.72
N GLU A 653 3.03 -16.82 36.54
CA GLU A 653 2.39 -17.60 35.49
C GLU A 653 3.32 -18.68 34.93
N GLN A 654 4.62 -18.41 34.79
CA GLN A 654 5.61 -19.40 34.37
C GLN A 654 5.76 -20.54 35.37
N VAL A 655 5.80 -20.23 36.69
CA VAL A 655 5.81 -21.25 37.74
C VAL A 655 4.54 -22.10 37.68
N GLU A 656 3.36 -21.47 37.56
CA GLU A 656 2.10 -22.22 37.45
C GLU A 656 2.10 -23.16 36.26
N LYS A 657 2.47 -22.65 35.09
CA LYS A 657 2.54 -23.43 33.85
C LYS A 657 3.51 -24.62 33.98
N SER A 658 4.70 -24.39 34.53
CA SER A 658 5.69 -25.46 34.70
C SER A 658 5.17 -26.55 35.64
N VAL A 659 4.51 -26.20 36.76
CA VAL A 659 3.91 -27.16 37.69
C VAL A 659 2.73 -27.88 37.02
N ASP A 660 1.84 -27.18 36.32
CA ASP A 660 0.65 -27.81 35.70
C ASP A 660 1.01 -28.75 34.56
N THR A 661 2.16 -28.54 33.90
CA THR A 661 2.66 -29.44 32.83
C THR A 661 3.13 -30.78 33.43
N CYS A 662 3.76 -30.76 34.62
CA CYS A 662 4.40 -31.96 35.20
C CYS A 662 3.54 -32.63 36.27
N ILE A 663 2.68 -31.88 36.94
CA ILE A 663 1.98 -32.35 38.15
C ILE A 663 0.49 -32.01 38.06
N SER A 664 -0.36 -33.04 37.87
CA SER A 664 -1.81 -32.87 37.88
C SER A 664 -2.35 -32.92 39.33
N ASN A 665 -3.42 -32.15 39.61
CA ASN A 665 -4.11 -32.15 40.90
C ASN A 665 -4.72 -33.52 41.28
N GLU A 666 -4.83 -34.45 40.33
CA GLU A 666 -5.39 -35.79 40.52
C GLU A 666 -4.32 -36.81 40.97
N ILE A 667 -3.03 -36.45 40.88
CA ILE A 667 -1.91 -37.36 41.17
C ILE A 667 -1.55 -37.24 42.64
N PRO A 668 -1.45 -38.36 43.38
CA PRO A 668 -0.97 -38.36 44.78
C PRO A 668 0.46 -37.79 44.87
N ARG A 669 0.77 -37.15 46.00
CA ARG A 669 2.06 -36.47 46.19
C ARG A 669 3.27 -37.38 45.95
N GLU A 670 3.19 -38.66 46.37
CA GLU A 670 4.24 -39.64 46.24
C GLU A 670 4.57 -39.99 44.79
N GLU A 671 3.71 -39.63 43.84
CA GLU A 671 3.83 -39.88 42.41
C GLU A 671 4.22 -38.64 41.61
N TRP A 672 4.49 -37.51 42.29
CA TRP A 672 4.86 -36.26 41.63
C TRP A 672 6.21 -36.41 40.90
N ASN A 673 6.28 -36.04 39.62
CA ASN A 673 7.49 -36.08 38.83
C ASN A 673 8.34 -34.82 39.03
N LEU A 674 9.03 -34.77 40.21
CA LEU A 674 9.88 -33.63 40.55
C LEU A 674 11.10 -33.47 39.63
N ASN A 675 11.58 -34.54 39.01
CA ASN A 675 12.69 -34.48 38.07
C ASN A 675 12.27 -33.73 36.80
N GLU A 676 11.12 -34.05 36.20
CA GLU A 676 10.59 -33.36 35.05
C GLU A 676 10.29 -31.89 35.33
N LEU A 677 9.74 -31.60 36.51
CA LEU A 677 9.54 -30.23 36.99
C LEU A 677 10.86 -29.45 37.00
N ASN A 678 11.90 -30.03 37.56
CA ASN A 678 13.21 -29.42 37.62
C ASN A 678 13.83 -29.22 36.23
N GLU A 679 13.64 -30.16 35.30
CA GLU A 679 14.12 -30.04 33.92
C GLU A 679 13.42 -28.90 33.15
N ILE A 680 12.18 -28.60 33.44
CA ILE A 680 11.42 -27.53 32.81
C ILE A 680 11.64 -26.17 33.48
N LEU A 681 11.60 -26.14 34.82
CA LEU A 681 11.60 -24.89 35.59
C LEU A 681 13.01 -24.28 35.74
N LEU A 682 14.02 -25.09 36.11
CA LEU A 682 15.35 -24.58 36.50
C LEU A 682 16.10 -23.87 35.32
N PRO A 683 15.99 -24.28 34.08
CA PRO A 683 16.61 -23.54 32.97
C PRO A 683 16.01 -22.13 32.74
N VAL A 684 14.78 -21.88 33.19
CA VAL A 684 14.10 -20.59 33.07
C VAL A 684 14.30 -19.76 34.35
N ILE A 685 14.00 -20.34 35.51
CA ILE A 685 14.15 -19.73 36.82
C ILE A 685 15.14 -20.57 37.64
N PRO A 686 16.36 -20.07 37.88
CA PRO A 686 17.43 -20.85 38.52
C PRO A 686 17.23 -20.96 40.04
N LEU A 687 16.16 -21.65 40.44
CA LEU A 687 15.86 -21.98 41.83
C LEU A 687 16.76 -23.12 42.33
N GLU A 688 16.74 -23.36 43.63
CA GLU A 688 17.28 -24.62 44.18
C GLU A 688 16.43 -25.81 43.69
N PRO A 689 17.07 -26.93 43.28
CA PRO A 689 16.33 -28.09 42.81
C PRO A 689 15.24 -28.53 43.78
N VAL A 690 14.03 -28.69 43.26
CA VAL A 690 12.88 -29.17 44.04
C VAL A 690 13.09 -30.66 44.35
N THR A 691 13.20 -30.97 45.64
CA THR A 691 13.41 -32.32 46.13
C THR A 691 12.37 -32.63 47.20
N GLU A 692 12.13 -33.93 47.48
CA GLU A 692 11.17 -34.34 48.49
C GLU A 692 11.45 -33.70 49.88
N LYS A 693 12.72 -33.45 50.19
CA LYS A 693 13.15 -32.79 51.43
C LYS A 693 12.74 -31.33 51.55
N ASN A 694 12.81 -30.61 50.43
CA ASN A 694 12.54 -29.18 50.42
C ASN A 694 11.02 -28.86 50.41
N ILE A 695 10.18 -29.88 50.17
CA ILE A 695 8.73 -29.75 50.11
C ILE A 695 8.01 -30.62 51.16
N GLU A 696 8.68 -31.08 52.23
CA GLU A 696 8.11 -31.97 53.29
C GLU A 696 6.79 -31.41 53.88
N ASP A 697 6.71 -30.09 54.05
CA ASP A 697 5.54 -29.41 54.64
C ASP A 697 4.42 -29.13 53.63
N ILE A 698 4.63 -29.36 52.34
CA ILE A 698 3.69 -29.05 51.22
C ILE A 698 2.75 -30.24 51.03
N LYS A 699 1.44 -30.00 51.09
CA LYS A 699 0.43 -31.05 51.06
C LYS A 699 -0.26 -31.22 49.68
N ASP A 700 -0.39 -30.15 48.93
CA ASP A 700 -1.10 -30.17 47.68
C ASP A 700 -0.37 -29.33 46.62
N VAL A 701 -0.79 -29.47 45.36
CA VAL A 701 -0.22 -28.78 44.18
C VAL A 701 -0.36 -27.25 44.30
N LYS A 702 -1.39 -26.78 45.01
CA LYS A 702 -1.63 -25.34 45.16
C LYS A 702 -0.60 -24.73 46.14
N GLU A 703 -0.30 -25.42 47.22
CA GLU A 703 0.75 -25.03 48.17
C GLU A 703 2.13 -25.08 47.48
N LEU A 704 2.38 -26.08 46.65
CA LEU A 704 3.62 -26.17 45.84
C LEU A 704 3.79 -24.97 44.91
N LYS A 705 2.75 -24.63 44.17
CA LYS A 705 2.74 -23.45 43.32
C LYS A 705 3.03 -22.17 44.08
N GLN A 706 2.36 -22.00 45.23
CA GLN A 706 2.53 -20.81 46.05
C GLN A 706 3.95 -20.71 46.62
N HIS A 707 4.51 -21.81 47.11
CA HIS A 707 5.86 -21.87 47.59
C HIS A 707 6.90 -21.52 46.51
N LEU A 708 6.80 -22.14 45.32
CA LEU A 708 7.71 -21.87 44.21
C LEU A 708 7.60 -20.45 43.71
N LYS A 709 6.38 -19.87 43.67
CA LYS A 709 6.18 -18.46 43.31
C LYS A 709 6.89 -17.51 44.24
N GLU A 710 6.76 -17.74 45.55
CA GLU A 710 7.42 -16.92 46.58
C GLU A 710 8.94 -17.04 46.47
N GLN A 711 9.49 -18.22 46.24
CA GLN A 711 10.91 -18.44 46.03
C GLN A 711 11.40 -17.72 44.76
N ALA A 712 10.67 -17.81 43.68
CA ALA A 712 11.00 -17.15 42.44
C ALA A 712 11.01 -15.62 42.60
N VAL A 713 9.99 -15.04 43.23
CA VAL A 713 9.93 -13.59 43.46
C VAL A 713 11.09 -13.14 44.36
N LEU A 714 11.40 -13.86 45.44
CA LEU A 714 12.52 -13.54 46.32
C LEU A 714 13.87 -13.59 45.57
N LEU A 715 14.06 -14.57 44.69
CA LEU A 715 15.25 -14.65 43.86
C LEU A 715 15.36 -13.46 42.92
N TYR A 716 14.24 -13.01 42.36
CA TYR A 716 14.21 -11.83 41.49
C TYR A 716 14.53 -10.55 42.26
N GLU A 717 13.98 -10.36 43.46
CA GLU A 717 14.27 -9.22 44.33
C GLU A 717 15.74 -9.22 44.76
N ALA A 718 16.31 -10.39 45.02
CA ALA A 718 17.76 -10.52 45.31
C ALA A 718 18.58 -10.06 44.07
N LYS A 719 18.15 -10.42 42.88
CA LYS A 719 18.79 -10.00 41.62
C LYS A 719 18.72 -8.47 41.42
N GLU A 720 17.63 -7.83 41.77
CA GLU A 720 17.52 -6.36 41.75
C GLU A 720 18.59 -5.70 42.62
N THR A 721 18.97 -6.28 43.75
CA THR A 721 19.98 -5.73 44.70
C THR A 721 21.42 -5.89 44.22
N GLU A 722 21.69 -6.71 43.21
CA GLU A 722 23.03 -6.84 42.61
C GLU A 722 23.43 -5.59 41.79
N PHE A 723 22.47 -4.76 41.39
CA PHE A 723 22.73 -3.56 40.61
C PHE A 723 22.97 -2.35 41.51
N PRO A 724 23.98 -1.50 41.17
CA PRO A 724 24.31 -0.32 41.99
C PRO A 724 23.16 0.72 42.06
N GLU A 725 22.38 0.85 40.98
CA GLU A 725 21.26 1.75 40.87
C GLU A 725 20.04 0.98 40.35
N ILE A 726 18.93 1.09 41.04
CA ILE A 726 17.69 0.38 40.70
C ILE A 726 17.20 0.77 39.27
N GLU A 727 17.45 2.00 38.84
CA GLU A 727 17.03 2.49 37.51
C GLU A 727 17.79 1.77 36.39
N GLN A 728 19.03 1.34 36.62
CA GLN A 728 19.76 0.52 35.63
C GLN A 728 19.10 -0.84 35.44
N PHE A 729 18.58 -1.43 36.52
CA PHE A 729 17.82 -2.66 36.41
C PHE A 729 16.46 -2.47 35.72
N ARG A 730 15.79 -1.35 35.99
CA ARG A 730 14.53 -1.00 35.27
C ARG A 730 14.77 -0.78 33.77
N GLU A 731 15.91 -0.14 33.41
CA GLU A 731 16.26 -0.03 32.00
C GLU A 731 16.60 -1.38 31.39
N LEU A 732 17.27 -2.27 32.14
CA LEU A 732 17.54 -3.63 31.68
C LEU A 732 16.25 -4.41 31.44
N GLU A 733 15.24 -4.31 32.30
CA GLU A 733 13.92 -4.92 32.12
C GLU A 733 13.31 -4.45 30.79
N ARG A 734 13.34 -3.13 30.51
CA ARG A 734 12.84 -2.53 29.26
C ARG A 734 13.59 -3.02 28.04
N VAL A 735 14.92 -3.06 28.09
CA VAL A 735 15.79 -3.52 27.00
C VAL A 735 15.52 -4.98 26.65
N VAL A 736 15.49 -5.84 27.68
CA VAL A 736 15.24 -7.28 27.48
C VAL A 736 13.86 -7.51 26.91
N LEU A 737 12.83 -6.86 27.47
CA LEU A 737 11.45 -7.04 27.03
C LEU A 737 11.25 -6.57 25.58
N LEU A 738 11.77 -5.38 25.22
CA LEU A 738 11.71 -4.90 23.84
C LEU A 738 12.40 -5.85 22.86
N LYS A 739 13.59 -6.34 23.21
CA LYS A 739 14.37 -7.24 22.35
C LYS A 739 13.66 -8.58 22.13
N VAL A 740 13.05 -9.12 23.16
CA VAL A 740 12.29 -10.38 23.08
C VAL A 740 11.00 -10.18 22.29
N ILE A 741 10.22 -9.13 22.59
CA ILE A 741 8.99 -8.82 21.87
C ILE A 741 9.29 -8.66 20.37
N ASP A 742 10.26 -7.82 20.02
CA ASP A 742 10.58 -7.54 18.60
C ASP A 742 10.98 -8.80 17.85
N ARG A 743 11.81 -9.65 18.47
CA ARG A 743 12.24 -10.90 17.86
C ARG A 743 11.07 -11.87 17.65
N LYS A 744 10.31 -12.15 18.70
CA LYS A 744 9.18 -13.09 18.64
C LYS A 744 8.08 -12.61 17.71
N TRP A 745 7.79 -11.30 17.71
CA TRP A 745 6.81 -10.72 16.82
C TRP A 745 7.21 -10.82 15.33
N MET A 746 8.48 -10.56 15.01
CA MET A 746 8.99 -10.72 13.64
C MET A 746 8.95 -12.18 13.17
N ASP A 747 9.26 -13.14 14.07
CA ASP A 747 9.15 -14.55 13.75
C ASP A 747 7.68 -14.94 13.52
N HIS A 748 6.78 -14.46 14.38
CA HIS A 748 5.35 -14.72 14.26
C HIS A 748 4.71 -14.17 12.97
N ILE A 749 5.10 -12.97 12.53
CA ILE A 749 4.62 -12.41 11.24
C ILE A 749 5.00 -13.34 10.09
N ASP A 750 6.23 -13.85 10.09
CA ASP A 750 6.73 -14.78 9.07
C ASP A 750 5.96 -16.11 9.10
N ASP A 751 5.73 -16.66 10.29
CA ASP A 751 4.98 -17.89 10.48
C ASP A 751 3.50 -17.73 10.03
N MET A 752 2.87 -16.59 10.31
CA MET A 752 1.52 -16.27 9.86
C MET A 752 1.44 -16.10 8.33
N ASP A 753 2.45 -15.55 7.69
CA ASP A 753 2.52 -15.47 6.23
C ASP A 753 2.67 -16.87 5.62
N GLN A 754 3.47 -17.77 6.21
CA GLN A 754 3.59 -19.16 5.78
C GLN A 754 2.27 -19.94 5.96
N LEU A 755 1.60 -19.75 7.11
CA LEU A 755 0.30 -20.34 7.36
C LEU A 755 -0.72 -19.93 6.28
N ARG A 756 -0.77 -18.62 5.93
CA ARG A 756 -1.69 -18.10 4.90
C ARG A 756 -1.48 -18.77 3.54
N GLN A 757 -0.23 -19.06 3.16
CA GLN A 757 0.08 -19.70 1.88
C GLN A 757 -0.40 -21.16 1.85
N GLY A 758 -0.29 -21.89 2.98
CA GLY A 758 -0.69 -23.30 3.07
C GLY A 758 -2.17 -23.53 3.33
N ILE A 759 -2.86 -22.58 3.98
CA ILE A 759 -4.22 -22.79 4.50
C ILE A 759 -5.28 -23.02 3.41
N GLY A 760 -5.04 -22.55 2.18
CA GLY A 760 -5.94 -22.73 1.04
C GLY A 760 -6.24 -24.19 0.73
N LEU A 761 -5.33 -25.10 1.05
CA LEU A 761 -5.49 -26.55 0.86
C LEU A 761 -6.60 -27.13 1.76
N GLN A 762 -6.95 -26.48 2.85
CA GLN A 762 -8.05 -26.93 3.74
C GLN A 762 -9.42 -26.90 3.06
N ALA A 763 -9.57 -26.11 1.99
CA ALA A 763 -10.79 -26.07 1.18
C ALA A 763 -11.12 -27.44 0.55
N TYR A 764 -10.11 -28.24 0.20
CA TYR A 764 -10.30 -29.61 -0.28
C TYR A 764 -10.91 -30.53 0.78
N GLY A 765 -10.63 -30.26 2.07
CA GLY A 765 -11.22 -30.94 3.22
C GLY A 765 -12.61 -30.41 3.61
N GLN A 766 -13.23 -29.55 2.78
CA GLN A 766 -14.53 -28.88 3.04
C GLN A 766 -14.52 -28.00 4.31
N ARG A 767 -13.33 -27.53 4.74
CA ARG A 767 -13.18 -26.56 5.82
C ARG A 767 -13.04 -25.17 5.23
N ASP A 768 -13.56 -24.18 5.94
CA ASP A 768 -13.39 -22.77 5.54
C ASP A 768 -11.95 -22.32 5.86
N PRO A 769 -11.12 -22.00 4.84
CA PRO A 769 -9.72 -21.62 5.07
C PRO A 769 -9.55 -20.41 5.99
N LEU A 770 -10.47 -19.46 5.98
CA LEU A 770 -10.40 -18.28 6.84
C LEU A 770 -10.65 -18.64 8.30
N VAL A 771 -11.58 -19.55 8.58
CA VAL A 771 -11.86 -20.03 9.95
C VAL A 771 -10.66 -20.80 10.49
N GLU A 772 -10.09 -21.71 9.69
CA GLU A 772 -8.90 -22.47 10.07
C GLU A 772 -7.70 -21.56 10.30
N TYR A 773 -7.54 -20.53 9.45
CA TYR A 773 -6.49 -19.51 9.64
C TYR A 773 -6.63 -18.75 10.95
N LYS A 774 -7.88 -18.35 11.31
CA LYS A 774 -8.16 -17.67 12.58
C LYS A 774 -7.83 -18.53 13.77
N MET A 775 -8.22 -19.82 13.74
CA MET A 775 -7.96 -20.77 14.85
C MET A 775 -6.46 -21.01 15.01
N ALA A 776 -5.78 -21.41 13.94
CA ALA A 776 -4.34 -21.66 13.99
C ALA A 776 -3.54 -20.38 14.36
N GLY A 777 -3.94 -19.22 13.82
CA GLY A 777 -3.30 -17.94 14.14
C GLY A 777 -3.50 -17.51 15.61
N PHE A 778 -4.62 -17.87 16.22
CA PHE A 778 -4.83 -17.66 17.66
C PHE A 778 -3.91 -18.54 18.50
N ASP A 779 -3.83 -19.83 18.19
CA ASP A 779 -2.96 -20.78 18.92
C ASP A 779 -1.48 -20.37 18.80
N MET A 780 -1.02 -19.99 17.59
CA MET A 780 0.34 -19.51 17.35
C MET A 780 0.64 -18.21 18.11
N PHE A 781 -0.34 -17.31 18.23
CA PHE A 781 -0.19 -16.07 18.98
C PHE A 781 -0.06 -16.33 20.49
N ASP A 782 -0.86 -17.24 21.03
CA ASP A 782 -0.76 -17.64 22.46
C ASP A 782 0.59 -18.29 22.76
N GLU A 783 1.09 -19.15 21.86
CA GLU A 783 2.44 -19.74 21.97
C GLU A 783 3.53 -18.65 21.93
N MET A 784 3.40 -17.66 21.04
CA MET A 784 4.33 -16.54 20.97
C MET A 784 4.34 -15.72 22.26
N ILE A 785 3.16 -15.38 22.83
CA ILE A 785 3.05 -14.66 24.10
C ILE A 785 3.71 -15.45 25.23
N ALA A 786 3.43 -16.75 25.31
CA ALA A 786 4.08 -17.62 26.30
C ALA A 786 5.61 -17.65 26.11
N GLY A 787 6.08 -17.69 24.86
CA GLY A 787 7.51 -17.61 24.53
C GLY A 787 8.14 -16.26 24.88
N ILE A 788 7.42 -15.14 24.77
CA ILE A 788 7.89 -13.82 25.22
C ILE A 788 8.08 -13.83 26.73
N GLN A 789 7.11 -14.37 27.49
CA GLN A 789 7.21 -14.45 28.94
C GLN A 789 8.41 -15.29 29.37
N GLU A 790 8.53 -16.50 28.83
CA GLU A 790 9.61 -17.43 29.17
C GLU A 790 10.99 -16.86 28.86
N ASP A 791 11.21 -16.35 27.64
CA ASP A 791 12.50 -15.80 27.21
C ASP A 791 12.87 -14.55 28.01
N THR A 792 11.89 -13.68 28.33
CA THR A 792 12.11 -12.50 29.15
C THR A 792 12.57 -12.88 30.56
N ILE A 793 11.87 -13.79 31.19
CA ILE A 793 12.20 -14.27 32.55
C ILE A 793 13.59 -14.93 32.54
N ARG A 794 13.83 -15.85 31.62
CA ARG A 794 15.11 -16.54 31.47
C ARG A 794 16.26 -15.56 31.31
N LEU A 795 16.14 -14.56 30.47
CA LEU A 795 17.19 -13.57 30.27
C LEU A 795 17.42 -12.70 31.51
N LEU A 796 16.36 -12.27 32.20
CA LEU A 796 16.47 -11.43 33.39
C LEU A 796 17.13 -12.14 34.55
N TYR A 797 16.85 -13.43 34.76
CA TYR A 797 17.51 -14.21 35.82
C TYR A 797 18.97 -14.55 35.54
N HIS A 798 19.34 -14.74 34.26
CA HIS A 798 20.69 -15.20 33.88
C HIS A 798 21.65 -14.06 33.50
N VAL A 799 21.17 -12.79 33.43
CA VAL A 799 22.03 -11.66 33.11
C VAL A 799 23.09 -11.45 34.18
N GLN A 800 24.35 -11.19 33.78
CA GLN A 800 25.47 -10.84 34.65
C GLN A 800 25.88 -9.39 34.43
N VAL A 801 26.26 -8.71 35.52
CA VAL A 801 26.61 -7.29 35.54
C VAL A 801 28.05 -7.10 35.03
N GLU A 802 28.27 -7.07 33.75
CA GLU A 802 29.60 -6.78 33.18
C GLU A 802 29.68 -5.62 32.19
N GLN A 803 28.57 -5.05 31.71
CA GLN A 803 28.59 -4.01 30.66
C GLN A 803 27.49 -2.95 30.80
N LYS A 804 27.72 -1.76 30.19
CA LYS A 804 26.67 -0.77 29.96
C LYS A 804 25.50 -1.38 29.21
N VAL A 805 24.32 -1.25 29.79
CA VAL A 805 23.08 -1.71 29.15
C VAL A 805 22.70 -0.69 28.07
N GLU A 806 22.84 -1.07 26.81
CA GLU A 806 22.41 -0.27 25.65
C GLU A 806 21.36 -1.05 24.85
N ARG A 807 20.35 -0.33 24.34
CA ARG A 807 19.33 -0.92 23.48
C ARG A 807 19.94 -1.20 22.12
N GLU A 808 19.68 -2.38 21.58
CA GLU A 808 20.18 -2.83 20.29
C GLU A 808 19.03 -3.21 19.37
N GLN A 809 19.01 -2.69 18.17
CA GLN A 809 17.95 -3.02 17.20
C GLN A 809 18.13 -4.46 16.71
N VAL A 810 17.09 -5.27 16.88
CA VAL A 810 17.10 -6.71 16.58
C VAL A 810 17.27 -6.98 15.08
N ALA A 811 16.71 -6.12 14.24
CA ALA A 811 16.80 -6.28 12.80
C ALA A 811 17.13 -4.97 12.10
N LYS A 812 17.91 -5.05 11.00
CA LYS A 812 18.20 -3.90 10.13
C LYS A 812 17.22 -3.93 8.96
N VAL A 813 16.49 -2.84 8.80
CA VAL A 813 15.64 -2.62 7.63
C VAL A 813 16.51 -2.60 6.38
N THR A 814 16.17 -3.40 5.37
CA THR A 814 16.89 -3.47 4.10
C THR A 814 16.13 -2.85 2.94
N GLY A 815 14.82 -2.63 3.11
CA GLY A 815 13.98 -2.00 2.10
C GLY A 815 12.50 -2.04 2.46
N THR A 816 11.71 -1.33 1.68
CA THR A 816 10.25 -1.36 1.70
C THR A 816 9.72 -1.84 0.34
N ASN A 817 8.53 -2.42 0.29
CA ASN A 817 7.97 -2.97 -0.94
C ASN A 817 7.44 -1.89 -1.91
N LYS A 818 7.32 -0.66 -1.47
CA LYS A 818 6.83 0.48 -2.27
C LYS A 818 7.83 1.63 -2.36
N ASP A 819 9.11 1.38 -2.08
CA ASP A 819 10.14 2.40 -2.28
C ASP A 819 10.15 2.88 -3.72
N GLU A 820 9.55 4.04 -3.96
CA GLU A 820 9.83 4.86 -5.12
C GLU A 820 11.24 5.47 -4.94
N SER A 821 12.27 4.64 -5.01
CA SER A 821 13.60 5.20 -5.15
C SER A 821 13.61 5.92 -6.50
N ALA A 822 13.39 7.24 -6.46
CA ALA A 822 13.85 8.11 -7.52
C ALA A 822 15.23 7.59 -7.92
N ALA A 823 15.40 7.27 -9.19
CA ALA A 823 16.69 6.91 -9.74
C ALA A 823 17.65 7.95 -9.19
N LYS A 824 18.53 7.54 -8.28
CA LYS A 824 19.56 8.45 -7.73
C LYS A 824 20.18 9.06 -8.96
N ALA A 825 19.95 10.34 -9.15
CA ALA A 825 20.60 11.10 -10.23
C ALA A 825 22.06 10.69 -10.18
N PRO A 826 22.69 10.31 -11.31
CA PRO A 826 24.03 9.78 -11.28
C PRO A 826 24.87 10.77 -10.50
N LYS A 827 25.39 10.36 -9.33
CA LYS A 827 26.24 11.21 -8.50
C LYS A 827 27.27 11.76 -9.44
N LYS A 828 27.19 13.06 -9.74
CA LYS A 828 28.25 13.77 -10.47
C LYS A 828 29.52 13.44 -9.71
N ARG A 829 30.39 12.63 -10.31
CA ARG A 829 31.68 12.33 -9.69
C ARG A 829 32.34 13.66 -9.47
N GLU A 830 32.67 13.98 -8.25
CA GLU A 830 33.39 15.23 -7.89
C GLU A 830 34.74 15.36 -8.59
N HIS A 831 35.23 14.29 -9.20
CA HIS A 831 36.46 14.30 -10.00
C HIS A 831 36.21 13.67 -11.36
N ALA A 832 36.63 14.37 -12.41
CA ALA A 832 36.61 13.85 -13.78
C ALA A 832 37.36 12.52 -13.86
N LYS A 833 36.80 11.56 -14.62
CA LYS A 833 37.42 10.24 -14.81
C LYS A 833 38.79 10.46 -15.52
N VAL A 834 39.90 10.24 -14.82
CA VAL A 834 41.21 10.33 -15.37
C VAL A 834 41.56 9.04 -16.07
N TYR A 835 41.82 9.10 -17.38
CA TYR A 835 42.19 7.94 -18.18
C TYR A 835 43.71 7.64 -18.06
N PRO A 836 44.13 6.40 -18.33
CA PRO A 836 45.54 6.01 -18.16
C PRO A 836 46.58 6.90 -18.88
N ASN A 837 46.22 7.55 -19.95
CA ASN A 837 47.07 8.40 -20.75
C ASN A 837 46.98 9.91 -20.45
N ASP A 838 46.04 10.32 -19.58
CA ASP A 838 45.86 11.73 -19.19
C ASP A 838 46.96 12.18 -18.26
N PRO A 839 47.25 13.50 -18.19
CA PRO A 839 48.16 14.06 -17.21
C PRO A 839 47.72 13.72 -15.79
N CYS A 840 48.65 13.32 -14.95
CA CYS A 840 48.31 12.93 -13.57
C CYS A 840 47.82 14.13 -12.74
N PRO A 841 46.69 14.02 -12.05
CA PRO A 841 46.12 15.11 -11.24
C PRO A 841 47.04 15.56 -10.08
N CYS A 842 48.07 14.78 -9.74
CA CYS A 842 49.03 15.15 -8.70
C CYS A 842 50.01 16.23 -9.13
N GLY A 843 49.96 16.75 -10.35
CA GLY A 843 50.83 17.82 -10.86
C GLY A 843 52.22 17.37 -11.25
N SER A 844 52.53 16.06 -11.31
CA SER A 844 53.84 15.51 -11.64
C SER A 844 54.28 15.62 -13.10
N GLY A 845 53.43 16.10 -14.01
CA GLY A 845 53.67 16.16 -15.46
C GLY A 845 53.74 14.80 -16.17
N LYS A 846 53.60 13.69 -15.45
CA LYS A 846 53.58 12.32 -16.01
C LYS A 846 52.17 11.86 -16.32
N LYS A 847 52.03 10.88 -17.25
CA LYS A 847 50.71 10.23 -17.53
C LYS A 847 50.24 9.48 -16.30
N TYR A 848 48.92 9.44 -16.07
CA TYR A 848 48.29 8.83 -14.86
C TYR A 848 48.77 7.40 -14.63
N LYS A 849 48.82 6.56 -15.68
CA LYS A 849 49.36 5.18 -15.60
C LYS A 849 50.83 5.05 -15.17
N GLN A 850 51.61 6.13 -15.29
CA GLN A 850 53.01 6.16 -14.94
C GLN A 850 53.29 6.84 -13.59
N CYS A 851 52.25 7.33 -12.92
CA CYS A 851 52.29 8.04 -11.65
C CYS A 851 51.37 7.44 -10.63
N CYS A 852 50.29 8.12 -10.25
CA CYS A 852 49.35 7.69 -9.22
C CYS A 852 48.50 6.47 -9.63
N GLY A 853 48.28 6.25 -10.93
CA GLY A 853 47.59 5.06 -11.46
C GLY A 853 48.41 3.76 -11.41
N ARG A 854 49.68 3.80 -11.03
CA ARG A 854 50.56 2.61 -10.93
C ARG A 854 50.29 1.73 -9.70
N LYS A 855 49.51 2.24 -8.73
CA LYS A 855 49.16 1.53 -7.47
C LYS A 855 47.79 0.87 -7.51
N VAL A 856 47.10 0.85 -8.64
CA VAL A 856 45.73 0.30 -8.81
C VAL A 856 45.77 -0.79 -9.91
N VAL A 857 46.64 -1.76 -9.74
CA VAL A 857 46.63 -3.08 -10.43
C VAL A 857 46.95 -4.11 -9.41
#